data_6e042a5484961555f797bd0beaf6a78e
#
_entry.id   6e042a5484961555f797bd0beaf6a78e
#
_cell.length_a   1.000
_cell.length_b   1.000
_cell.length_c   1.000
_cell.angle_alpha   90.00
_cell.angle_beta   90.00
_cell.angle_gamma   90.00
#
_symmetry.space_group_name_H-M   'P 1'
#
loop_
_entity.id
_entity.type
_entity.pdbx_description
1 polymer ?
#
loop_
_entity_poly.entity_id
_entity_poly.type
_entity_poly.pdbx_seq_one_letter_code
_entity_poly.pdbx_strand_id
1 'polypeptide(L)'
;MLTLNHLVELLAHGLLVTCLYAVYPLRRNGRLRFSGLHSFTIPSSFDPAPLLYPILIPIYTSLSLAHRSPALVLPNIILSLSSLPAPVIPLHEWMHGHSVVHWLVTLIPIVVSEHFSADHTIPKPLTLRGLNSEVLTLVFPLHQALIPTLDFLLTTSILPAELQLLTSALVNLFLFASSPQAEILKALLWLGSLCIFITCRHVLRWEVALARIPSWKFRRSPSGSQSRKNILYVIDHKLCQKLSRTGSSEDALSDSESEAHIAPISRRTTHEFREKTPARELADKVPQENGHRLATHRRRHTISSVDEVAHSERIRTTPSGRRKRSMAPGLASFLSLTVPQAQVRKWLYALYVYAVVAIIIMGPVRMYVGERALHGDEPFGWALSYLFGNVSWFRFWVIMWNLEYWIPLPPRLDGEMCSLGWIECLRQTSFGEANTRLLIAAHCIAVIMMGLGVVFQLSSIVEVDTRRKVFHGMMVLMFLPTIYIDPAFCALALALVLSIFLLLDLFRASQMPPISRPLTYFLAPYVDGRDHRGPVIISHIFLLIGCSIPLWLSLADMPRSEDPPWGAWNVQSRDVSMVSGVVCVGLGDAAASLVGRRFGRRKWFWGGGKSLEGSVAFAVAVTGGLVFARLWLAVGQWAVHGKDGQNQIFWPWTVCKAILAAAGTSATEAILTGCNDNVVVPIVLWLLVRGLGL
;
A
#
# COMPACT_ATOMS: atom_id res chain seq x y z
N MET A 1 3.11 -33.26 8.13
CA MET A 1 4.39 -33.64 7.46
C MET A 1 5.19 -32.43 6.95
N LEU A 2 4.56 -31.39 6.40
CA LEU A 2 5.30 -30.22 5.86
C LEU A 2 6.09 -29.41 6.91
N THR A 3 5.61 -29.35 8.13
CA THR A 3 6.30 -28.66 9.23
C THR A 3 7.62 -29.34 9.63
N LEU A 4 7.79 -30.63 9.39
CA LEU A 4 9.01 -31.35 9.74
C LEU A 4 10.19 -30.96 8.82
N ASN A 5 9.94 -30.74 7.53
CA ASN A 5 10.95 -30.42 6.55
C ASN A 5 11.62 -29.04 6.76
N HIS A 6 10.88 -28.10 7.39
CA HIS A 6 11.36 -26.76 7.71
C HIS A 6 11.64 -26.55 9.20
N LEU A 7 11.49 -27.62 10.01
CA LEU A 7 11.62 -27.52 11.45
C LEU A 7 13.00 -27.01 11.89
N VAL A 8 14.05 -27.48 11.24
CA VAL A 8 15.45 -27.12 11.58
C VAL A 8 15.71 -25.64 11.29
N GLU A 9 15.23 -25.13 10.16
CA GLU A 9 15.38 -23.72 9.77
C GLU A 9 14.58 -22.81 10.70
N LEU A 10 13.36 -23.23 11.06
CA LEU A 10 12.48 -22.49 11.98
C LEU A 10 13.03 -22.51 13.42
N LEU A 11 13.57 -23.62 13.86
CA LEU A 11 14.25 -23.71 15.16
C LEU A 11 15.49 -22.82 15.21
N ALA A 12 16.32 -22.86 14.15
CA ALA A 12 17.49 -21.98 14.04
C ALA A 12 17.07 -20.50 14.08
N HIS A 13 16.01 -20.12 13.34
CA HIS A 13 15.47 -18.78 13.39
C HIS A 13 14.95 -18.41 14.77
N GLY A 14 14.12 -19.26 15.38
CA GLY A 14 13.54 -19.01 16.72
C GLY A 14 14.62 -18.88 17.79
N LEU A 15 15.63 -19.75 17.78
CA LEU A 15 16.77 -19.67 18.68
C LEU A 15 17.55 -18.36 18.48
N LEU A 16 17.85 -18.01 17.22
CA LEU A 16 18.61 -16.82 16.87
C LEU A 16 17.88 -15.55 17.33
N VAL A 17 16.59 -15.40 17.01
CA VAL A 17 15.77 -14.27 17.43
C VAL A 17 15.71 -14.20 18.96
N THR A 18 15.43 -15.31 19.63
CA THR A 18 15.38 -15.37 21.10
C THR A 18 16.70 -14.95 21.74
N CYS A 19 17.84 -15.46 21.25
CA CYS A 19 19.15 -15.07 21.74
C CYS A 19 19.43 -13.57 21.53
N LEU A 20 19.15 -13.04 20.34
CA LEU A 20 19.39 -11.61 20.04
C LEU A 20 18.53 -10.70 20.94
N TYR A 21 17.25 -11.02 21.14
CA TYR A 21 16.38 -10.24 22.01
C TYR A 21 16.71 -10.39 23.49
N ALA A 22 17.17 -11.56 23.95
CA ALA A 22 17.62 -11.76 25.33
C ALA A 22 18.90 -10.98 25.64
N VAL A 23 19.82 -10.88 24.70
CA VAL A 23 21.08 -10.13 24.87
C VAL A 23 20.87 -8.62 24.78
N TYR A 24 19.84 -8.13 24.08
CA TYR A 24 19.59 -6.71 23.87
C TYR A 24 19.44 -5.89 25.18
N PRO A 25 18.63 -6.31 26.19
CA PRO A 25 18.51 -5.60 27.47
C PRO A 25 19.83 -5.54 28.25
N LEU A 26 20.61 -6.63 28.19
CA LEU A 26 21.92 -6.71 28.86
C LEU A 26 22.90 -5.67 28.30
N ARG A 27 22.86 -5.46 27.00
CA ARG A 27 23.72 -4.50 26.29
C ARG A 27 23.34 -3.05 26.54
N ARG A 28 22.03 -2.77 26.63
CA ARG A 28 21.52 -1.38 26.83
C ARG A 28 21.78 -0.83 28.23
N ASN A 29 21.74 -1.66 29.25
CA ASN A 29 21.74 -1.19 30.65
C ASN A 29 23.10 -1.23 31.33
N GLY A 30 24.15 -1.82 30.79
CA GLY A 30 25.50 -1.86 31.36
C GLY A 30 25.62 -2.30 32.83
N ARG A 31 24.51 -2.46 33.55
CA ARG A 31 24.37 -2.89 34.94
C ARG A 31 23.07 -3.64 35.13
N LEU A 32 23.16 -4.96 35.21
CA LEU A 32 22.06 -5.81 35.70
C LEU A 32 21.79 -5.47 37.17
N ARG A 33 20.80 -4.66 37.44
CA ARG A 33 20.13 -4.67 38.74
C ARG A 33 18.90 -5.57 38.61
N PHE A 34 19.02 -6.80 39.05
CA PHE A 34 17.89 -7.63 39.42
C PHE A 34 17.21 -6.99 40.64
N SER A 35 16.41 -6.01 40.47
CA SER A 35 15.44 -5.59 41.46
C SER A 35 14.16 -6.39 41.26
N GLY A 36 13.72 -7.00 42.31
CA GLY A 36 12.75 -8.09 42.41
C GLY A 36 11.50 -7.98 41.53
N LEU A 37 10.89 -9.14 41.40
CA LEU A 37 9.73 -9.52 40.59
C LEU A 37 8.41 -8.76 40.84
N HIS A 38 8.43 -7.64 41.56
CA HIS A 38 7.27 -6.85 41.94
C HIS A 38 7.15 -5.57 41.19
N SER A 39 6.43 -5.59 40.13
CA SER A 39 5.93 -4.46 39.30
C SER A 39 6.37 -4.55 37.85
N PHE A 40 5.74 -5.43 37.13
CA PHE A 40 5.75 -5.37 35.64
C PHE A 40 4.77 -4.27 35.22
N THR A 41 5.19 -3.02 35.33
CA THR A 41 4.43 -1.91 34.73
C THR A 41 4.83 -1.78 33.26
N ILE A 42 3.95 -2.16 32.36
CA ILE A 42 4.12 -1.88 30.94
C ILE A 42 4.07 -0.36 30.77
N PRO A 43 5.11 0.30 30.23
CA PRO A 43 5.07 1.73 29.97
C PRO A 43 3.88 2.06 29.07
N SER A 44 3.18 3.16 29.33
CA SER A 44 2.06 3.64 28.50
C SER A 44 2.45 3.97 27.05
N SER A 45 3.74 4.04 26.77
CA SER A 45 4.33 4.26 25.43
C SER A 45 4.89 2.99 24.78
N PHE A 46 4.62 1.80 25.36
CA PHE A 46 5.12 0.54 24.82
C PHE A 46 4.34 0.17 23.55
N ASP A 47 5.04 0.18 22.41
CA ASP A 47 4.52 -0.33 21.14
C ASP A 47 5.37 -1.55 20.71
N PRO A 48 4.82 -2.77 20.76
CA PRO A 48 5.51 -3.98 20.33
C PRO A 48 5.60 -4.10 18.81
N ALA A 49 4.82 -3.34 18.07
CA ALA A 49 4.71 -3.46 16.63
C ALA A 49 6.05 -3.33 15.89
N PRO A 50 6.88 -2.30 16.17
CA PRO A 50 8.18 -2.14 15.51
C PRO A 50 9.17 -3.26 15.82
N LEU A 51 8.98 -3.97 16.93
CA LEU A 51 9.89 -5.02 17.39
C LEU A 51 9.52 -6.42 16.88
N LEU A 52 8.22 -6.71 16.71
CA LEU A 52 7.73 -8.07 16.47
C LEU A 52 7.15 -8.27 15.08
N TYR A 53 6.38 -7.32 14.55
CA TYR A 53 5.62 -7.55 13.32
C TYR A 53 6.49 -7.73 12.07
N PRO A 54 7.56 -6.96 11.83
CA PRO A 54 8.41 -7.17 10.66
C PRO A 54 9.07 -8.55 10.64
N ILE A 55 9.22 -9.16 11.82
CA ILE A 55 9.86 -10.47 11.98
C ILE A 55 8.83 -11.60 11.85
N LEU A 56 7.68 -11.47 12.51
CA LEU A 56 6.71 -12.56 12.63
C LEU A 56 5.81 -12.68 11.40
N ILE A 57 5.36 -11.58 10.82
CA ILE A 57 4.40 -11.59 9.71
C ILE A 57 4.92 -12.35 8.48
N PRO A 58 6.15 -12.10 7.97
CA PRO A 58 6.66 -12.84 6.82
C PRO A 58 6.73 -14.34 7.05
N ILE A 59 7.12 -14.75 8.27
CA ILE A 59 7.23 -16.17 8.63
C ILE A 59 5.88 -16.84 8.70
N TYR A 60 4.93 -16.29 9.47
CA TYR A 60 3.61 -16.90 9.59
C TYR A 60 2.87 -16.91 8.26
N THR A 61 3.07 -15.91 7.43
CA THR A 61 2.50 -15.87 6.07
C THR A 61 3.10 -16.98 5.21
N SER A 62 4.42 -17.15 5.21
CA SER A 62 5.08 -18.20 4.43
C SER A 62 4.74 -19.61 4.94
N LEU A 63 4.63 -19.80 6.26
CA LEU A 63 4.17 -21.07 6.85
C LEU A 63 2.74 -21.41 6.46
N SER A 64 1.85 -20.42 6.43
CA SER A 64 0.47 -20.61 5.99
C SER A 64 0.37 -21.02 4.51
N LEU A 65 1.34 -20.61 3.68
CA LEU A 65 1.42 -20.95 2.25
C LEU A 65 2.34 -22.16 1.98
N ALA A 66 3.06 -22.67 2.99
CA ALA A 66 4.07 -23.70 2.81
C ALA A 66 3.55 -25.04 2.28
N HIS A 67 2.25 -25.30 2.42
CA HIS A 67 1.62 -26.52 1.90
C HIS A 67 1.83 -26.67 0.39
N ARG A 68 1.69 -25.59 -0.35
CA ARG A 68 1.79 -25.56 -1.82
C ARG A 68 3.11 -24.98 -2.32
N SER A 69 3.65 -24.04 -1.57
CA SER A 69 4.88 -23.32 -1.93
C SER A 69 5.92 -23.40 -0.81
N PRO A 70 6.47 -24.59 -0.54
CA PRO A 70 7.44 -24.79 0.55
C PRO A 70 8.71 -23.96 0.35
N ALA A 71 9.07 -23.64 -0.89
CA ALA A 71 10.22 -22.82 -1.22
C ALA A 71 10.18 -21.39 -0.64
N LEU A 72 9.01 -20.88 -0.26
CA LEU A 72 8.83 -19.52 0.29
C LEU A 72 9.30 -19.38 1.74
N VAL A 73 9.44 -20.48 2.50
CA VAL A 73 9.73 -20.41 3.93
C VAL A 73 11.14 -19.86 4.18
N LEU A 74 12.15 -20.38 3.52
CA LEU A 74 13.55 -19.96 3.72
C LEU A 74 13.79 -18.49 3.33
N PRO A 75 13.33 -17.98 2.16
CA PRO A 75 13.44 -16.56 1.84
C PRO A 75 12.75 -15.65 2.86
N ASN A 76 11.58 -16.05 3.39
CA ASN A 76 10.87 -15.25 4.38
C ASN A 76 11.53 -15.30 5.77
N ILE A 77 12.23 -16.37 6.11
CA ILE A 77 13.12 -16.41 7.28
C ILE A 77 14.25 -15.37 7.11
N ILE A 78 14.87 -15.29 5.93
CA ILE A 78 15.91 -14.31 5.63
C ILE A 78 15.37 -12.89 5.69
N LEU A 79 14.19 -12.63 5.09
CA LEU A 79 13.52 -11.32 5.14
C LEU A 79 13.17 -10.92 6.58
N SER A 80 12.67 -11.85 7.37
CA SER A 80 12.41 -11.65 8.80
C SER A 80 13.66 -11.22 9.55
N LEU A 81 14.78 -11.93 9.39
CA LEU A 81 16.05 -11.57 9.99
C LEU A 81 16.60 -10.24 9.43
N SER A 82 16.36 -9.94 8.15
CA SER A 82 16.75 -8.66 7.54
C SER A 82 15.97 -7.47 8.12
N SER A 83 14.82 -7.74 8.71
CA SER A 83 13.93 -6.74 9.34
C SER A 83 14.19 -6.55 10.83
N LEU A 84 15.22 -7.13 11.39
CA LEU A 84 15.60 -6.94 12.80
C LEU A 84 15.88 -5.45 13.08
N PRO A 85 15.35 -4.89 14.18
CA PRO A 85 15.62 -3.50 14.56
C PRO A 85 17.11 -3.26 14.81
N ALA A 86 17.62 -2.13 14.34
CA ALA A 86 19.02 -1.74 14.51
C ALA A 86 19.57 -1.86 15.96
N PRO A 87 18.82 -1.52 17.02
CA PRO A 87 19.30 -1.68 18.38
C PRO A 87 19.54 -3.12 18.82
N VAL A 88 18.85 -4.10 18.22
CA VAL A 88 18.96 -5.51 18.57
C VAL A 88 20.23 -6.12 17.98
N ILE A 89 20.71 -5.58 16.87
CA ILE A 89 21.89 -6.12 16.17
C ILE A 89 23.17 -5.64 16.88
N PRO A 90 24.08 -6.56 17.27
CA PRO A 90 25.37 -6.19 17.84
C PRO A 90 26.23 -5.42 16.84
N LEU A 91 27.03 -4.47 17.32
CA LEU A 91 28.02 -3.70 16.53
C LEU A 91 27.45 -2.73 15.48
N HIS A 92 26.16 -2.43 15.48
CA HIS A 92 25.57 -1.52 14.50
C HIS A 92 26.13 -0.07 14.57
N GLU A 93 26.58 0.37 15.74
CA GLU A 93 27.11 1.73 15.93
C GLU A 93 28.52 1.93 15.38
N TRP A 94 29.26 0.88 15.12
CA TRP A 94 30.69 0.92 14.73
C TRP A 94 30.92 1.05 13.22
N MET A 95 29.95 0.67 12.38
CA MET A 95 30.10 0.71 10.93
C MET A 95 29.05 1.64 10.32
N HIS A 96 29.48 2.76 9.80
CA HIS A 96 28.64 3.69 9.05
C HIS A 96 28.19 3.04 7.75
N GLY A 97 26.94 2.61 7.68
CA GLY A 97 26.34 2.03 6.48
C GLY A 97 25.73 0.64 6.68
N HIS A 98 26.23 -0.35 6.04
CA HIS A 98 25.66 -1.70 6.07
C HIS A 98 26.37 -2.58 7.09
N SER A 99 25.61 -3.15 8.04
CA SER A 99 26.17 -4.06 9.04
C SER A 99 26.48 -5.42 8.43
N VAL A 100 27.76 -5.72 8.27
CA VAL A 100 28.23 -7.05 7.84
C VAL A 100 27.75 -8.13 8.81
N VAL A 101 27.71 -7.83 10.11
CA VAL A 101 27.20 -8.74 11.14
C VAL A 101 25.73 -9.06 10.91
N HIS A 102 24.91 -8.08 10.53
CA HIS A 102 23.51 -8.30 10.22
C HIS A 102 23.36 -9.24 9.00
N TRP A 103 24.16 -9.03 7.96
CA TRP A 103 24.18 -9.91 6.80
C TRP A 103 24.57 -11.34 7.18
N LEU A 104 25.65 -11.51 7.96
CA LEU A 104 26.08 -12.84 8.43
C LEU A 104 24.98 -13.55 9.24
N VAL A 105 24.24 -12.82 10.08
CA VAL A 105 23.09 -13.37 10.82
C VAL A 105 22.03 -13.90 9.86
N THR A 106 21.77 -13.24 8.73
CA THR A 106 20.80 -13.70 7.74
C THR A 106 21.28 -14.90 6.91
N LEU A 107 22.57 -15.17 6.87
CA LEU A 107 23.12 -16.36 6.19
C LEU A 107 23.02 -17.63 7.03
N ILE A 108 22.88 -17.54 8.36
CA ILE A 108 22.82 -18.71 9.25
C ILE A 108 21.73 -19.72 8.82
N PRO A 109 20.48 -19.33 8.52
CA PRO A 109 19.46 -20.29 8.06
C PRO A 109 19.82 -20.99 6.75
N ILE A 110 20.56 -20.33 5.85
CA ILE A 110 21.02 -20.91 4.58
C ILE A 110 22.04 -22.03 4.88
N VAL A 111 23.05 -21.73 5.70
CA VAL A 111 24.06 -22.69 6.10
C VAL A 111 23.46 -23.89 6.84
N VAL A 112 22.52 -23.62 7.75
CA VAL A 112 21.78 -24.66 8.46
C VAL A 112 20.97 -25.54 7.50
N SER A 113 20.28 -24.94 6.54
CA SER A 113 19.53 -25.67 5.52
C SER A 113 20.43 -26.55 4.65
N GLU A 114 21.63 -26.08 4.30
CA GLU A 114 22.60 -26.85 3.51
C GLU A 114 23.17 -28.05 4.26
N HIS A 115 23.49 -27.89 5.54
CA HIS A 115 24.20 -28.91 6.32
C HIS A 115 23.26 -29.95 6.97
N PHE A 116 22.06 -29.56 7.31
CA PHE A 116 21.10 -30.42 8.05
C PHE A 116 19.93 -30.94 7.20
N SER A 117 19.91 -30.69 5.90
CA SER A 117 18.93 -31.31 5.00
C SER A 117 19.23 -32.82 4.89
N ALA A 118 18.29 -33.63 5.37
CA ALA A 118 18.43 -35.08 5.55
C ALA A 118 18.54 -35.92 4.27
N ASP A 119 18.38 -35.33 3.09
CA ASP A 119 18.41 -36.04 1.81
C ASP A 119 19.76 -35.97 1.13
N HIS A 120 20.67 -36.88 1.56
CA HIS A 120 21.97 -37.08 0.93
C HIS A 120 21.96 -37.95 -0.35
N THR A 121 20.78 -38.40 -0.81
CA THR A 121 20.69 -39.43 -1.87
C THR A 121 20.48 -38.89 -3.28
N ILE A 122 20.28 -37.58 -3.46
CA ILE A 122 20.13 -36.99 -4.79
C ILE A 122 21.31 -36.06 -5.06
N PRO A 123 22.02 -36.19 -6.23
CA PRO A 123 23.06 -35.23 -6.61
C PRO A 123 22.42 -33.82 -6.64
N LYS A 124 22.88 -32.96 -5.71
CA LYS A 124 22.32 -31.63 -5.48
C LYS A 124 22.34 -30.83 -6.79
N PRO A 125 21.19 -30.46 -7.36
CA PRO A 125 21.17 -29.31 -8.23
C PRO A 125 21.58 -28.09 -7.38
N LEU A 126 22.19 -27.10 -7.98
CA LEU A 126 22.61 -25.79 -7.41
C LEU A 126 21.47 -24.99 -6.72
N THR A 127 20.35 -25.61 -6.45
CA THR A 127 19.10 -24.98 -5.99
C THR A 127 18.67 -25.58 -4.66
N LEU A 128 18.81 -24.81 -3.60
CA LEU A 128 18.19 -25.13 -2.31
C LEU A 128 16.68 -25.13 -2.47
N ARG A 129 16.04 -26.31 -2.47
CA ARG A 129 14.59 -26.48 -2.61
C ARG A 129 13.97 -25.69 -3.77
N GLY A 130 14.66 -25.63 -4.91
CA GLY A 130 14.18 -24.92 -6.11
C GLY A 130 14.59 -23.44 -6.20
N LEU A 131 15.35 -22.91 -5.22
CA LEU A 131 15.88 -21.55 -5.26
C LEU A 131 17.42 -21.57 -5.30
N ASN A 132 17.98 -20.71 -6.12
CA ASN A 132 19.42 -20.54 -6.21
C ASN A 132 19.96 -19.92 -4.92
N SER A 133 21.01 -20.53 -4.31
CA SER A 133 21.62 -20.01 -3.06
C SER A 133 22.17 -18.59 -3.25
N GLU A 134 22.65 -18.24 -4.44
CA GLU A 134 23.09 -16.89 -4.77
C GLU A 134 21.98 -15.86 -4.64
N VAL A 135 20.77 -16.17 -5.13
CA VAL A 135 19.60 -15.29 -4.99
C VAL A 135 19.26 -15.09 -3.53
N LEU A 136 19.30 -16.15 -2.73
CA LEU A 136 19.02 -16.09 -1.29
C LEU A 136 20.02 -15.20 -0.53
N THR A 137 21.32 -15.26 -0.89
CA THR A 137 22.32 -14.39 -0.26
C THR A 137 22.16 -12.92 -0.62
N LEU A 138 21.56 -12.61 -1.77
CA LEU A 138 21.30 -11.24 -2.24
C LEU A 138 19.99 -10.64 -1.70
N VAL A 139 19.12 -11.43 -1.07
CA VAL A 139 17.86 -10.94 -0.50
C VAL A 139 18.09 -9.86 0.56
N PHE A 140 19.08 -10.05 1.45
CA PHE A 140 19.42 -9.06 2.47
C PHE A 140 19.92 -7.72 1.89
N PRO A 141 20.92 -7.66 1.01
CA PRO A 141 21.35 -6.41 0.39
C PRO A 141 20.22 -5.72 -0.38
N LEU A 142 19.37 -6.47 -1.10
CA LEU A 142 18.23 -5.94 -1.81
C LEU A 142 17.23 -5.29 -0.84
N HIS A 143 16.90 -5.99 0.25
CA HIS A 143 16.00 -5.47 1.29
C HIS A 143 16.54 -4.17 1.90
N GLN A 144 17.82 -4.15 2.26
CA GLN A 144 18.48 -2.97 2.85
C GLN A 144 18.61 -1.79 1.87
N ALA A 145 18.74 -2.04 0.57
CA ALA A 145 18.80 -0.99 -0.45
C ALA A 145 17.40 -0.38 -0.74
N LEU A 146 16.36 -1.19 -0.66
CA LEU A 146 14.98 -0.73 -0.90
C LEU A 146 14.45 0.16 0.23
N ILE A 147 14.81 -0.09 1.49
CA ILE A 147 14.36 0.69 2.65
C ILE A 147 14.62 2.20 2.47
N PRO A 148 15.86 2.69 2.30
CA PRO A 148 16.12 4.12 2.15
C PRO A 148 15.55 4.68 0.84
N THR A 149 15.42 3.86 -0.19
CA THR A 149 14.81 4.27 -1.47
C THR A 149 13.31 4.55 -1.27
N LEU A 150 12.60 3.66 -0.60
CA LEU A 150 11.19 3.83 -0.28
C LEU A 150 10.96 4.97 0.71
N ASP A 151 11.79 5.09 1.74
CA ASP A 151 11.72 6.21 2.69
C ASP A 151 11.87 7.57 1.99
N PHE A 152 12.79 7.66 1.04
CA PHE A 152 12.95 8.87 0.22
C PHE A 152 11.76 9.16 -0.69
N LEU A 153 11.19 8.13 -1.33
CA LEU A 153 10.06 8.28 -2.25
C LEU A 153 8.76 8.59 -1.53
N LEU A 154 8.53 7.93 -0.42
CA LEU A 154 7.29 8.07 0.32
C LEU A 154 7.25 9.33 1.20
N THR A 155 8.38 9.80 1.71
CA THR A 155 8.60 11.03 2.52
C THR A 155 7.50 11.36 3.54
N THR A 156 6.61 10.43 3.79
CA THR A 156 5.57 10.49 4.81
C THR A 156 6.15 9.99 6.13
N SER A 157 5.48 10.25 7.23
CA SER A 157 5.88 9.71 8.53
C SER A 157 5.56 8.21 8.65
N ILE A 158 6.06 7.40 7.72
CA ILE A 158 5.96 5.95 7.81
C ILE A 158 6.91 5.45 8.87
N LEU A 159 6.44 4.54 9.72
CA LEU A 159 7.29 3.93 10.73
C LEU A 159 8.30 2.98 10.08
N PRO A 160 9.50 2.84 10.64
CA PRO A 160 10.49 1.90 10.13
C PRO A 160 9.96 0.48 9.97
N ALA A 161 9.09 0.02 10.87
CA ALA A 161 8.46 -1.30 10.80
C ALA A 161 7.53 -1.46 9.58
N GLU A 162 6.75 -0.43 9.25
CA GLU A 162 5.88 -0.43 8.05
C GLU A 162 6.72 -0.46 6.78
N LEU A 163 7.82 0.28 6.78
CA LEU A 163 8.75 0.34 5.65
C LEU A 163 9.43 -1.02 5.42
N GLN A 164 9.83 -1.70 6.49
CA GLN A 164 10.38 -3.05 6.43
C GLN A 164 9.36 -4.08 5.90
N LEU A 165 8.12 -4.02 6.38
CA LEU A 165 7.04 -4.88 5.89
C LEU A 165 6.72 -4.63 4.40
N LEU A 166 6.66 -3.36 3.99
CA LEU A 166 6.46 -2.99 2.60
C LEU A 166 7.60 -3.51 1.72
N THR A 167 8.85 -3.34 2.18
CA THR A 167 10.02 -3.86 1.48
C THR A 167 9.97 -5.37 1.34
N SER A 168 9.65 -6.09 2.41
CA SER A 168 9.49 -7.55 2.39
C SER A 168 8.37 -8.00 1.43
N ALA A 169 7.25 -7.28 1.40
CA ALA A 169 6.16 -7.57 0.47
C ALA A 169 6.58 -7.34 -1.00
N LEU A 170 7.31 -6.27 -1.29
CA LEU A 170 7.82 -5.99 -2.63
C LEU A 170 8.87 -7.01 -3.09
N VAL A 171 9.76 -7.45 -2.20
CA VAL A 171 10.74 -8.52 -2.52
C VAL A 171 10.02 -9.83 -2.79
N ASN A 172 9.02 -10.20 -1.99
CA ASN A 172 8.20 -11.40 -2.23
C ASN A 172 7.45 -11.32 -3.55
N LEU A 173 6.83 -10.18 -3.86
CA LEU A 173 6.14 -9.98 -5.13
C LEU A 173 7.10 -10.12 -6.31
N PHE A 174 8.28 -9.52 -6.22
CA PHE A 174 9.23 -9.49 -7.33
C PHE A 174 9.91 -10.83 -7.59
N LEU A 175 10.40 -11.48 -6.53
CA LEU A 175 11.23 -12.68 -6.67
C LEU A 175 10.43 -13.98 -6.65
N PHE A 176 9.34 -14.04 -5.88
CA PHE A 176 8.72 -15.31 -5.51
C PHE A 176 7.26 -15.47 -5.95
N ALA A 177 6.57 -14.39 -6.28
CA ALA A 177 5.19 -14.49 -6.73
C ALA A 177 5.12 -14.95 -8.20
N SER A 178 4.34 -16.00 -8.45
CA SER A 178 4.21 -16.64 -9.78
C SER A 178 2.77 -16.71 -10.29
N SER A 179 1.79 -16.16 -9.55
CA SER A 179 0.41 -16.13 -10.03
C SER A 179 0.24 -15.16 -11.20
N PRO A 180 -0.66 -15.43 -12.18
CA PRO A 180 -0.86 -14.53 -13.34
C PRO A 180 -1.16 -13.08 -12.93
N GLN A 181 -1.97 -12.87 -11.88
CA GLN A 181 -2.27 -11.55 -11.34
C GLN A 181 -1.02 -10.85 -10.77
N ALA A 182 -0.16 -11.61 -10.08
CA ALA A 182 1.10 -11.10 -9.56
C ALA A 182 2.10 -10.76 -10.68
N GLU A 183 2.13 -11.54 -11.77
CA GLU A 183 2.96 -11.23 -12.94
C GLU A 183 2.50 -9.95 -13.65
N ILE A 184 1.18 -9.72 -13.76
CA ILE A 184 0.65 -8.46 -14.29
C ILE A 184 1.01 -7.29 -13.36
N LEU A 185 0.83 -7.46 -12.05
CA LEU A 185 1.20 -6.43 -11.08
C LEU A 185 2.71 -6.12 -11.11
N LYS A 186 3.53 -7.16 -11.24
CA LYS A 186 4.99 -7.05 -11.41
C LYS A 186 5.35 -6.27 -12.67
N ALA A 187 4.71 -6.58 -13.81
CA ALA A 187 4.91 -5.85 -15.06
C ALA A 187 4.60 -4.36 -14.91
N LEU A 188 3.49 -4.04 -14.27
CA LEU A 188 3.05 -2.65 -14.08
C LEU A 188 3.91 -1.90 -13.07
N LEU A 189 4.19 -2.49 -11.91
CA LEU A 189 4.93 -1.82 -10.84
C LEU A 189 6.44 -1.77 -11.10
N TRP A 190 7.05 -2.86 -11.56
CA TRP A 190 8.51 -2.89 -11.78
C TRP A 190 8.89 -2.42 -13.17
N LEU A 191 8.48 -3.15 -14.19
CA LEU A 191 8.89 -2.85 -15.56
C LEU A 191 8.32 -1.49 -16.00
N GLY A 192 7.04 -1.25 -15.79
CA GLY A 192 6.37 0.00 -16.14
C GLY A 192 6.97 1.19 -15.41
N SER A 193 7.08 1.14 -14.09
CA SER A 193 7.64 2.26 -13.30
C SER A 193 9.11 2.51 -13.62
N LEU A 194 9.93 1.47 -13.74
CA LEU A 194 11.35 1.61 -14.07
C LEU A 194 11.52 2.29 -15.42
N CYS A 195 10.77 1.86 -16.44
CA CYS A 195 10.80 2.48 -17.77
C CYS A 195 10.36 3.94 -17.72
N ILE A 196 9.30 4.27 -16.96
CA ILE A 196 8.85 5.66 -16.79
C ILE A 196 9.94 6.49 -16.11
N PHE A 197 10.54 6.02 -15.02
CA PHE A 197 11.57 6.78 -14.33
C PHE A 197 12.84 6.97 -15.16
N ILE A 198 13.27 5.98 -15.92
CA ILE A 198 14.43 6.11 -16.80
C ILE A 198 14.16 7.13 -17.91
N THR A 199 13.03 7.03 -18.59
CA THR A 199 12.72 7.85 -19.78
C THR A 199 12.24 9.26 -19.43
N CYS A 200 11.44 9.39 -18.35
CA CYS A 200 10.77 10.65 -18.01
C CYS A 200 11.47 11.43 -16.89
N ARG A 201 12.53 10.92 -16.24
CA ARG A 201 13.13 11.53 -15.03
C ARG A 201 13.48 13.02 -15.20
N HIS A 202 14.00 13.41 -16.36
CA HIS A 202 14.38 14.80 -16.64
C HIS A 202 13.15 15.68 -16.82
N VAL A 203 12.17 15.18 -17.57
CA VAL A 203 10.93 15.91 -17.87
C VAL A 203 10.10 16.07 -16.59
N LEU A 204 9.97 15.04 -15.77
CA LEU A 204 9.31 15.11 -14.47
C LEU A 204 9.97 16.14 -13.54
N ARG A 205 11.30 16.17 -13.53
CA ARG A 205 12.07 17.15 -12.75
C ARG A 205 11.84 18.57 -13.23
N TRP A 206 11.80 18.78 -14.56
CA TRP A 206 11.53 20.08 -15.16
C TRP A 206 10.10 20.54 -14.92
N GLU A 207 9.13 19.64 -15.00
CA GLU A 207 7.72 19.94 -14.72
C GLU A 207 7.53 20.41 -13.28
N VAL A 208 8.06 19.66 -12.29
CA VAL A 208 8.02 20.05 -10.87
C VAL A 208 8.73 21.39 -10.65
N ALA A 209 9.88 21.63 -11.31
CA ALA A 209 10.60 22.89 -11.18
C ALA A 209 9.80 24.06 -11.75
N LEU A 210 9.16 23.87 -12.90
CA LEU A 210 8.31 24.86 -13.55
C LEU A 210 7.03 25.15 -12.75
N ALA A 211 6.44 24.12 -12.14
CA ALA A 211 5.26 24.26 -11.28
C ALA A 211 5.52 25.05 -9.99
N ARG A 212 6.76 25.02 -9.48
CA ARG A 212 7.17 25.76 -8.25
C ARG A 212 7.45 27.24 -8.49
N ILE A 213 7.45 27.72 -9.74
CA ILE A 213 7.70 29.13 -10.07
C ILE A 213 6.36 29.88 -10.06
N PRO A 214 6.16 30.85 -9.15
CA PRO A 214 4.95 31.64 -9.12
C PRO A 214 4.80 32.49 -10.40
N SER A 215 3.58 32.72 -10.83
CA SER A 215 3.23 33.41 -12.08
C SER A 215 3.87 34.80 -12.21
N TRP A 216 3.99 35.52 -11.10
CA TRP A 216 4.57 36.86 -11.07
C TRP A 216 6.10 36.92 -11.30
N LYS A 217 6.80 35.79 -11.23
CA LYS A 217 8.26 35.69 -11.49
C LYS A 217 8.59 35.51 -12.96
N PHE A 218 7.63 35.15 -13.80
CA PHE A 218 7.83 35.02 -15.25
C PHE A 218 8.00 36.40 -15.89
N ARG A 219 8.69 36.42 -17.03
CA ARG A 219 8.88 37.65 -17.81
C ARG A 219 7.54 38.19 -18.28
N ARG A 220 7.29 39.50 -18.03
CA ARG A 220 6.09 40.17 -18.53
C ARG A 220 6.16 40.26 -20.08
N SER A 221 5.04 39.96 -20.74
CA SER A 221 4.92 40.18 -22.18
C SER A 221 4.97 41.68 -22.47
N PRO A 222 5.68 42.14 -23.52
CA PRO A 222 5.63 43.55 -23.91
C PRO A 222 4.19 43.95 -24.21
N SER A 223 3.78 45.07 -23.63
CA SER A 223 2.43 45.68 -23.75
C SER A 223 2.16 46.04 -25.19
N GLY A 224 1.37 45.27 -25.90
CA GLY A 224 1.01 45.52 -27.32
C GLY A 224 0.31 44.41 -28.06
N SER A 225 0.44 43.18 -27.57
CA SER A 225 -0.28 42.04 -28.15
C SER A 225 -1.53 41.77 -27.30
N GLN A 226 -2.73 42.07 -27.82
CA GLN A 226 -4.00 41.54 -27.26
C GLN A 226 -3.83 40.03 -27.14
N SER A 227 -3.68 39.60 -25.90
CA SER A 227 -3.54 38.19 -25.56
C SER A 227 -4.78 37.42 -26.03
N ARG A 228 -4.69 36.79 -27.21
CA ARG A 228 -5.61 35.67 -27.53
C ARG A 228 -5.58 34.76 -26.33
N LYS A 229 -6.70 34.72 -25.57
CA LYS A 229 -6.86 33.83 -24.43
C LYS A 229 -6.50 32.44 -24.93
N ASN A 230 -5.34 31.93 -24.56
CA ASN A 230 -4.87 30.60 -24.99
C ASN A 230 -5.97 29.60 -24.68
N ILE A 231 -6.40 28.84 -25.68
CA ILE A 231 -7.42 27.77 -25.54
C ILE A 231 -7.07 26.86 -24.37
N LEU A 232 -5.79 26.59 -24.15
CA LEU A 232 -5.28 25.77 -23.04
C LEU A 232 -5.54 26.41 -21.66
N TYR A 233 -5.45 27.73 -21.54
CA TYR A 233 -5.82 28.45 -20.31
C TYR A 233 -7.33 28.38 -20.06
N VAL A 234 -8.11 28.53 -21.12
CA VAL A 234 -9.58 28.48 -21.04
C VAL A 234 -10.05 27.06 -20.64
N ILE A 235 -9.41 26.01 -21.16
CA ILE A 235 -9.73 24.63 -20.82
C ILE A 235 -9.39 24.35 -19.35
N ASP A 236 -8.21 24.72 -18.90
CA ASP A 236 -7.75 24.51 -17.52
C ASP A 236 -8.61 25.30 -16.51
N HIS A 237 -8.93 26.55 -16.84
CA HIS A 237 -9.81 27.40 -16.03
C HIS A 237 -11.28 26.95 -16.02
N LYS A 238 -11.84 26.52 -17.18
CA LYS A 238 -13.22 26.00 -17.25
C LYS A 238 -13.37 24.68 -16.51
N LEU A 239 -12.36 23.79 -16.54
CA LEU A 239 -12.36 22.55 -15.76
C LEU A 239 -12.42 22.85 -14.25
N CYS A 240 -11.57 23.76 -13.78
CA CYS A 240 -11.57 24.20 -12.38
C CYS A 240 -12.89 24.89 -11.99
N GLN A 241 -13.43 25.73 -12.84
CA GLN A 241 -14.67 26.47 -12.55
C GLN A 241 -15.91 25.57 -12.54
N LYS A 242 -15.97 24.53 -13.38
CA LYS A 242 -17.05 23.52 -13.30
C LYS A 242 -16.98 22.69 -12.02
N LEU A 243 -15.78 22.29 -11.58
CA LEU A 243 -15.59 21.54 -10.33
C LEU A 243 -15.85 22.40 -9.08
N SER A 244 -15.52 23.70 -9.12
CA SER A 244 -15.79 24.64 -8.02
C SER A 244 -17.26 25.02 -7.88
N ARG A 245 -18.06 24.99 -8.96
CA ARG A 245 -19.49 25.31 -8.93
C ARG A 245 -20.37 24.23 -8.33
N THR A 246 -19.89 23.00 -8.22
CA THR A 246 -20.64 21.90 -7.57
C THR A 246 -20.46 21.85 -6.06
N GLY A 247 -19.67 22.72 -5.46
CA GLY A 247 -19.30 22.61 -4.04
C GLY A 247 -19.25 23.88 -3.20
N SER A 248 -19.94 24.97 -3.58
CA SER A 248 -20.05 26.12 -2.67
C SER A 248 -21.14 27.09 -3.09
N SER A 249 -22.19 27.16 -2.32
CA SER A 249 -22.86 28.42 -2.04
C SER A 249 -22.15 29.08 -0.87
N GLU A 250 -21.84 30.38 -1.00
CA GLU A 250 -21.33 31.32 0.01
C GLU A 250 -19.83 31.21 0.34
N ASP A 251 -19.01 31.94 -0.40
CA ASP A 251 -18.36 33.18 0.04
C ASP A 251 -17.67 33.82 -1.18
N ALA A 252 -18.38 34.77 -1.75
CA ALA A 252 -17.82 35.74 -2.66
C ALA A 252 -17.03 36.75 -1.82
N LEU A 253 -15.73 36.81 -2.05
CA LEU A 253 -14.95 38.06 -2.10
C LEU A 253 -13.49 37.75 -2.27
N SER A 254 -12.91 38.45 -3.24
CA SER A 254 -11.49 38.66 -3.49
C SER A 254 -10.89 37.80 -4.59
N ASP A 255 -10.80 38.44 -5.76
CA ASP A 255 -9.79 38.16 -6.78
C ASP A 255 -8.38 38.28 -6.15
N SER A 256 -7.90 37.14 -5.66
CA SER A 256 -6.48 36.91 -5.50
C SER A 256 -6.21 35.51 -6.03
N GLU A 257 -5.42 35.44 -7.09
CA GLU A 257 -4.83 34.21 -7.58
C GLU A 257 -4.19 33.48 -6.40
N SER A 258 -4.89 32.48 -5.89
CA SER A 258 -4.43 31.64 -4.78
C SER A 258 -3.21 30.86 -5.28
N GLU A 259 -2.04 31.38 -5.04
CA GLU A 259 -0.86 30.55 -4.89
C GLU A 259 -1.22 29.41 -3.92
N ALA A 260 -1.00 28.18 -4.35
CA ALA A 260 -1.02 27.05 -3.45
C ALA A 260 0.14 27.21 -2.43
N HIS A 261 -0.02 28.18 -1.55
CA HIS A 261 0.66 28.19 -0.29
C HIS A 261 0.08 27.02 0.51
N ILE A 262 0.90 26.04 0.78
CA ILE A 262 0.76 25.22 1.97
C ILE A 262 0.78 26.21 3.13
N ALA A 263 -0.38 26.71 3.52
CA ALA A 263 -0.53 27.59 4.67
C ALA A 263 -0.05 26.77 5.89
N PRO A 264 0.81 27.33 6.73
CA PRO A 264 1.08 26.73 8.02
C PRO A 264 -0.24 26.72 8.77
N ILE A 265 -0.77 25.53 9.05
CA ILE A 265 -1.95 25.34 9.89
C ILE A 265 -1.67 26.06 11.20
N SER A 266 -2.44 27.11 11.43
CA SER A 266 -2.52 27.81 12.70
C SER A 266 -2.76 26.75 13.79
N ARG A 267 -1.80 26.63 14.69
CA ARG A 267 -1.96 25.89 15.94
C ARG A 267 -3.21 26.42 16.63
N ARG A 268 -4.29 25.70 16.57
CA ARG A 268 -5.40 25.87 17.49
C ARG A 268 -4.83 25.49 18.86
N THR A 269 -4.54 26.49 19.65
CA THR A 269 -4.22 26.36 21.07
C THR A 269 -5.43 25.70 21.74
N THR A 270 -5.26 24.46 22.14
CA THR A 270 -6.11 23.85 23.15
C THR A 270 -5.99 24.67 24.41
N HIS A 271 -7.12 25.22 24.86
CA HIS A 271 -7.22 25.81 26.18
C HIS A 271 -6.96 24.72 27.23
N GLU A 272 -5.77 24.72 27.77
CA GLU A 272 -5.51 24.07 29.05
C GLU A 272 -6.21 24.89 30.14
N PHE A 273 -7.11 24.26 30.84
CA PHE A 273 -7.70 24.72 32.07
C PHE A 273 -6.58 24.83 33.12
N ARG A 274 -6.11 26.04 33.37
CA ARG A 274 -5.14 26.35 34.40
C ARG A 274 -5.88 26.53 35.73
N GLU A 275 -5.81 25.55 36.58
CA GLU A 275 -6.24 25.60 37.96
C GLU A 275 -5.33 26.57 38.72
N LYS A 276 -5.91 27.58 39.34
CA LYS A 276 -5.24 28.58 40.18
C LYS A 276 -4.99 28.02 41.58
N THR A 277 -3.74 28.01 42.02
CA THR A 277 -3.39 28.05 43.44
C THR A 277 -2.40 29.16 43.72
N PRO A 278 -2.50 29.83 44.91
CA PRO A 278 -1.98 31.18 45.07
C PRO A 278 -0.56 31.28 45.59
N ALA A 279 -0.03 32.48 45.38
CA ALA A 279 1.29 32.99 45.64
C ALA A 279 1.86 32.77 47.06
N ARG A 280 3.17 32.65 47.11
CA ARG A 280 3.95 33.20 48.25
C ARG A 280 5.22 33.83 47.70
N GLU A 281 5.31 35.14 47.95
CA GLU A 281 6.47 35.99 47.75
C GLU A 281 7.67 35.52 48.57
N LEU A 282 8.87 35.66 48.03
CA LEU A 282 10.01 36.25 48.74
C LEU A 282 11.09 36.67 47.73
N ALA A 283 11.45 37.95 47.86
CA ALA A 283 12.52 38.62 47.15
C ALA A 283 13.89 38.10 47.62
N ASP A 284 14.91 38.12 46.77
CA ASP A 284 16.16 38.86 46.97
C ASP A 284 17.13 38.77 45.77
N LYS A 285 17.52 39.97 45.35
CA LYS A 285 18.83 40.46 44.88
C LYS A 285 19.73 39.72 43.88
N VAL A 286 19.99 40.48 42.83
CA VAL A 286 21.08 40.54 41.82
C VAL A 286 22.50 40.45 42.44
N PRO A 287 23.52 39.89 41.73
CA PRO A 287 24.22 40.68 40.71
C PRO A 287 24.63 39.94 39.40
N GLN A 288 24.89 40.80 38.42
CA GLN A 288 25.49 40.56 37.12
C GLN A 288 26.81 39.77 37.16
N GLU A 289 26.99 38.86 36.20
CA GLU A 289 28.27 38.65 35.56
C GLU A 289 28.17 38.12 34.13
N ASN A 290 29.00 38.69 33.27
CA ASN A 290 29.09 38.45 31.82
C ASN A 290 29.59 37.02 31.50
N GLY A 291 29.00 36.40 30.53
CA GLY A 291 29.53 35.16 29.96
C GLY A 291 28.89 34.80 28.65
N HIS A 292 29.48 35.24 27.53
CA HIS A 292 29.17 34.79 26.20
C HIS A 292 29.21 33.24 26.10
N ARG A 293 28.09 32.60 25.85
CA ARG A 293 28.06 31.28 25.24
C ARG A 293 27.11 31.28 24.06
N LEU A 294 27.71 31.27 22.87
CA LEU A 294 27.07 30.98 21.59
C LEU A 294 26.41 29.59 21.63
N ALA A 295 25.11 29.56 21.71
CA ALA A 295 24.35 28.34 21.41
C ALA A 295 24.25 28.18 19.90
N THR A 296 25.14 27.39 19.33
CA THR A 296 25.06 26.96 17.91
C THR A 296 23.92 26.00 17.74
N HIS A 297 22.79 26.49 17.26
CA HIS A 297 21.73 25.65 16.68
C HIS A 297 22.27 24.97 15.44
N ARG A 298 22.68 23.71 15.58
CA ARG A 298 23.10 22.83 14.50
C ARG A 298 21.86 22.42 13.68
N ARG A 299 21.49 23.21 12.67
CA ARG A 299 20.58 22.80 11.62
C ARG A 299 21.26 21.70 10.83
N ARG A 300 20.72 20.49 10.88
CA ARG A 300 21.09 19.40 9.97
C ARG A 300 20.81 19.83 8.54
N HIS A 301 21.83 20.10 7.79
CA HIS A 301 21.80 20.16 6.33
C HIS A 301 21.91 18.74 5.80
N THR A 302 20.82 18.20 5.27
CA THR A 302 20.83 17.05 4.37
C THR A 302 21.05 17.57 2.95
N ILE A 303 21.96 16.93 2.25
CA ILE A 303 22.32 16.95 0.83
C ILE A 303 23.68 17.60 0.60
N SER A 304 24.68 16.75 0.57
CA SER A 304 25.92 16.96 -0.18
C SER A 304 25.72 16.40 -1.57
N SER A 305 25.54 17.26 -2.57
CA SER A 305 25.81 16.88 -3.93
C SER A 305 27.30 17.11 -4.18
N VAL A 306 28.00 16.05 -4.42
CA VAL A 306 29.37 16.07 -4.95
C VAL A 306 29.28 16.51 -6.39
N ASP A 307 29.66 17.72 -6.68
CA ASP A 307 30.19 18.20 -7.96
C ASP A 307 30.96 19.48 -7.63
N GLU A 308 32.21 19.32 -7.24
CA GLU A 308 33.22 20.37 -7.27
C GLU A 308 33.67 20.58 -8.69
N VAL A 309 33.16 21.63 -9.32
CA VAL A 309 33.88 22.34 -10.38
C VAL A 309 34.07 23.78 -9.92
N ALA A 310 35.30 24.09 -9.66
CA ALA A 310 35.76 25.42 -9.24
C ALA A 310 35.37 26.48 -10.26
N HIS A 311 34.35 27.28 -9.92
CA HIS A 311 34.18 28.61 -10.50
C HIS A 311 33.99 29.63 -9.37
N SER A 312 34.89 30.57 -9.36
CA SER A 312 34.90 31.73 -8.50
C SER A 312 33.54 32.43 -8.50
N GLU A 313 32.68 32.12 -7.51
CA GLU A 313 31.39 32.77 -7.34
C GLU A 313 31.58 34.12 -6.57
N ARG A 314 31.25 35.20 -7.25
CA ARG A 314 31.01 36.51 -6.59
C ARG A 314 29.85 36.35 -5.61
N ILE A 315 30.16 36.43 -4.33
CA ILE A 315 29.19 36.41 -3.23
C ILE A 315 28.28 37.66 -3.40
N ARG A 316 27.06 37.44 -3.87
CA ARG A 316 26.03 38.47 -3.93
C ARG A 316 25.24 38.44 -2.64
N THR A 317 25.49 39.44 -1.79
CA THR A 317 24.66 39.78 -0.63
C THR A 317 23.57 40.78 -1.04
N THR A 318 22.44 40.76 -0.34
CA THR A 318 21.44 41.84 -0.42
C THR A 318 21.95 43.06 0.32
N PRO A 319 21.40 44.28 0.04
CA PRO A 319 21.78 45.49 0.80
C PRO A 319 21.62 45.35 2.32
N SER A 320 20.82 44.38 2.78
CA SER A 320 20.61 44.01 4.18
C SER A 320 21.55 42.91 4.70
N GLY A 321 22.64 42.59 3.98
CA GLY A 321 23.63 41.59 4.40
C GLY A 321 23.23 40.15 4.32
N ARG A 322 22.00 39.81 3.90
CA ARG A 322 21.56 38.42 3.73
C ARG A 322 22.09 37.82 2.44
N ARG A 323 22.74 36.67 2.49
CA ARG A 323 23.14 35.88 1.33
C ARG A 323 21.92 35.62 0.42
N LYS A 324 21.94 36.10 -0.80
CA LYS A 324 20.94 35.66 -1.82
C LYS A 324 21.10 34.15 -2.01
N ARG A 325 20.05 33.41 -1.76
CA ARG A 325 20.03 31.97 -2.10
C ARG A 325 20.29 31.86 -3.60
N SER A 326 21.40 31.22 -3.98
CA SER A 326 21.65 30.86 -5.39
C SER A 326 20.51 29.95 -5.86
N MET A 327 19.80 30.40 -6.87
CA MET A 327 18.80 29.54 -7.51
C MET A 327 19.53 28.45 -8.27
N ALA A 328 19.01 27.21 -8.20
CA ALA A 328 19.55 26.10 -8.99
C ALA A 328 19.66 26.51 -10.47
N PRO A 329 20.78 26.21 -11.16
CA PRO A 329 21.04 26.66 -12.54
C PRO A 329 19.90 26.37 -13.52
N GLY A 330 19.19 25.24 -13.34
CA GLY A 330 18.02 24.86 -14.13
C GLY A 330 16.79 25.76 -13.92
N LEU A 331 16.66 26.39 -12.75
CA LEU A 331 15.51 27.27 -12.46
C LEU A 331 15.66 28.65 -13.14
N ALA A 332 16.89 29.08 -13.34
CA ALA A 332 17.18 30.39 -13.98
C ALA A 332 16.74 30.43 -15.46
N SER A 333 16.80 29.31 -16.17
CA SER A 333 16.37 29.20 -17.55
C SER A 333 14.84 29.36 -17.73
N PHE A 334 14.05 28.98 -16.73
CA PHE A 334 12.60 29.12 -16.77
C PHE A 334 12.10 30.54 -16.50
N LEU A 335 12.89 31.38 -15.82
CA LEU A 335 12.53 32.76 -15.53
C LEU A 335 12.55 33.69 -16.79
N SER A 336 13.22 33.27 -17.83
CA SER A 336 13.21 34.00 -19.14
C SER A 336 11.89 33.78 -19.91
N LEU A 337 11.07 32.83 -19.52
CA LEU A 337 9.81 32.49 -20.18
C LEU A 337 8.72 33.50 -19.82
N THR A 338 7.81 33.73 -20.77
CA THR A 338 6.53 34.40 -20.49
C THR A 338 5.51 33.37 -19.94
N VAL A 339 4.48 33.86 -19.24
CA VAL A 339 3.42 33.01 -18.70
C VAL A 339 2.81 32.05 -19.74
N PRO A 340 2.43 32.49 -20.96
CA PRO A 340 1.90 31.60 -21.98
C PRO A 340 2.91 30.55 -22.44
N GLN A 341 4.19 30.92 -22.58
CA GLN A 341 5.24 29.97 -22.94
C GLN A 341 5.46 28.91 -21.87
N ALA A 342 5.38 29.29 -20.59
CA ALA A 342 5.47 28.35 -19.49
C ALA A 342 4.30 27.36 -19.50
N GLN A 343 3.09 27.81 -19.80
CA GLN A 343 1.91 26.94 -19.93
C GLN A 343 2.03 25.96 -21.09
N VAL A 344 2.43 26.44 -22.27
CA VAL A 344 2.66 25.58 -23.45
C VAL A 344 3.71 24.50 -23.10
N ARG A 345 4.82 24.87 -22.43
CA ARG A 345 5.82 23.90 -22.00
C ARG A 345 5.27 22.85 -21.05
N LYS A 346 4.44 23.25 -20.07
CA LYS A 346 3.78 22.28 -19.16
C LYS A 346 2.96 21.27 -19.94
N TRP A 347 2.17 21.72 -20.90
CA TRP A 347 1.36 20.82 -21.73
C TRP A 347 2.23 19.91 -22.62
N LEU A 348 3.33 20.40 -23.16
CA LEU A 348 4.26 19.59 -23.93
C LEU A 348 4.93 18.51 -23.07
N TYR A 349 5.34 18.86 -21.85
CA TYR A 349 5.92 17.89 -20.92
C TYR A 349 4.88 16.82 -20.51
N ALA A 350 3.67 17.24 -20.22
CA ALA A 350 2.59 16.30 -19.90
C ALA A 350 2.28 15.38 -21.11
N LEU A 351 2.17 15.92 -22.31
CA LEU A 351 1.97 15.14 -23.53
C LEU A 351 3.08 14.11 -23.75
N TYR A 352 4.34 14.53 -23.55
CA TYR A 352 5.48 13.63 -23.64
C TYR A 352 5.36 12.47 -22.64
N VAL A 353 5.07 12.76 -21.36
CA VAL A 353 4.93 11.71 -20.33
C VAL A 353 3.76 10.79 -20.64
N TYR A 354 2.62 11.32 -21.06
CA TYR A 354 1.46 10.49 -21.43
C TYR A 354 1.76 9.60 -22.65
N ALA A 355 2.46 10.13 -23.66
CA ALA A 355 2.89 9.35 -24.82
C ALA A 355 3.87 8.25 -24.42
N VAL A 356 4.85 8.55 -23.57
CA VAL A 356 5.81 7.56 -23.07
C VAL A 356 5.10 6.48 -22.27
N VAL A 357 4.16 6.83 -21.38
CA VAL A 357 3.36 5.84 -20.62
C VAL A 357 2.58 4.94 -21.59
N ALA A 358 1.94 5.50 -22.61
CA ALA A 358 1.23 4.72 -23.61
C ALA A 358 2.17 3.76 -24.38
N ILE A 359 3.35 4.23 -24.79
CA ILE A 359 4.35 3.39 -25.45
C ILE A 359 4.86 2.26 -24.55
N ILE A 360 5.08 2.54 -23.26
CA ILE A 360 5.53 1.52 -22.29
C ILE A 360 4.45 0.45 -22.09
N ILE A 361 3.18 0.85 -22.00
CA ILE A 361 2.07 -0.09 -21.87
C ILE A 361 1.92 -0.94 -23.15
N MET A 362 1.94 -0.30 -24.32
CA MET A 362 1.77 -0.96 -25.62
C MET A 362 2.98 -1.79 -26.06
N GLY A 363 4.17 -1.51 -25.55
CA GLY A 363 5.40 -2.22 -25.88
C GLY A 363 5.81 -3.20 -24.77
N PRO A 364 6.78 -2.84 -23.93
CA PRO A 364 7.41 -3.79 -23.00
C PRO A 364 6.45 -4.42 -22.01
N VAL A 365 5.46 -3.69 -21.46
CA VAL A 365 4.49 -4.24 -20.52
C VAL A 365 3.60 -5.27 -21.22
N ARG A 366 3.09 -4.94 -22.42
CA ARG A 366 2.28 -5.85 -23.22
C ARG A 366 3.01 -7.15 -23.52
N MET A 367 4.27 -7.07 -23.98
CA MET A 367 5.08 -8.26 -24.28
C MET A 367 5.30 -9.13 -23.04
N TYR A 368 5.71 -8.53 -21.93
CA TYR A 368 5.95 -9.26 -20.69
C TYR A 368 4.68 -9.95 -20.17
N VAL A 369 3.54 -9.25 -20.17
CA VAL A 369 2.25 -9.81 -19.72
C VAL A 369 1.81 -10.95 -20.61
N GLY A 370 1.92 -10.83 -21.94
CA GLY A 370 1.60 -11.90 -22.87
C GLY A 370 2.40 -13.17 -22.60
N GLU A 371 3.71 -13.04 -22.47
CA GLU A 371 4.60 -14.20 -22.26
C GLU A 371 4.46 -14.85 -20.88
N ARG A 372 4.36 -14.04 -19.82
CA ARG A 372 4.46 -14.54 -18.43
C ARG A 372 3.12 -14.80 -17.76
N ALA A 373 2.09 -14.02 -18.06
CA ALA A 373 0.79 -14.13 -17.40
C ALA A 373 -0.29 -14.81 -18.26
N LEU A 374 -0.15 -14.76 -19.60
CA LEU A 374 -1.18 -15.22 -20.54
C LEU A 374 -0.69 -16.34 -21.48
N HIS A 375 0.41 -16.99 -21.16
CA HIS A 375 0.93 -18.15 -21.88
C HIS A 375 1.17 -17.94 -23.39
N GLY A 376 1.44 -16.69 -23.79
CA GLY A 376 1.69 -16.31 -25.19
C GLY A 376 0.51 -15.60 -25.87
N ASP A 377 -0.65 -15.56 -25.25
CA ASP A 377 -1.80 -14.83 -25.79
C ASP A 377 -1.57 -13.30 -25.80
N GLU A 378 -2.22 -12.65 -26.75
CA GLU A 378 -2.16 -11.19 -26.87
C GLU A 378 -2.99 -10.52 -25.76
N PRO A 379 -2.39 -9.67 -24.89
CA PRO A 379 -3.07 -9.17 -23.69
C PRO A 379 -4.35 -8.37 -23.92
N PHE A 380 -4.41 -7.57 -24.98
CA PHE A 380 -5.62 -6.78 -25.28
C PHE A 380 -6.73 -7.67 -25.85
N GLY A 381 -6.39 -8.58 -26.76
CA GLY A 381 -7.33 -9.56 -27.30
C GLY A 381 -7.87 -10.49 -26.23
N TRP A 382 -6.96 -10.96 -25.36
CA TRP A 382 -7.32 -11.77 -24.19
C TRP A 382 -8.26 -11.00 -23.23
N ALA A 383 -7.95 -9.75 -22.90
CA ALA A 383 -8.79 -8.94 -22.02
C ALA A 383 -10.17 -8.66 -22.63
N LEU A 384 -10.25 -8.41 -23.93
CA LEU A 384 -11.54 -8.25 -24.63
C LEU A 384 -12.36 -9.53 -24.57
N SER A 385 -11.75 -10.68 -24.81
CA SER A 385 -12.43 -11.96 -24.70
C SER A 385 -12.81 -12.30 -23.26
N TYR A 386 -11.95 -12.02 -22.30
CA TYR A 386 -12.20 -12.25 -20.88
C TYR A 386 -13.41 -11.49 -20.36
N LEU A 387 -13.70 -10.29 -20.91
CA LEU A 387 -14.85 -9.47 -20.55
C LEU A 387 -16.05 -9.64 -21.47
N PHE A 388 -15.86 -9.80 -22.78
CA PHE A 388 -16.95 -9.78 -23.77
C PHE A 388 -17.13 -11.11 -24.51
N GLY A 389 -16.33 -12.12 -24.24
CA GLY A 389 -16.29 -13.37 -24.99
C GLY A 389 -17.62 -14.18 -25.01
N ASN A 390 -18.54 -13.96 -24.06
CA ASN A 390 -19.86 -14.58 -24.05
C ASN A 390 -20.96 -13.69 -24.69
N VAL A 391 -20.65 -12.44 -25.05
CA VAL A 391 -21.61 -11.54 -25.69
C VAL A 391 -21.80 -11.94 -27.15
N SER A 392 -23.00 -12.32 -27.54
CA SER A 392 -23.28 -12.87 -28.88
C SER A 392 -22.88 -11.95 -30.02
N TRP A 393 -23.16 -10.65 -29.90
CA TRP A 393 -22.74 -9.62 -30.85
C TRP A 393 -21.22 -9.53 -30.98
N PHE A 394 -20.48 -9.55 -29.89
CA PHE A 394 -19.01 -9.48 -29.91
C PHE A 394 -18.42 -10.73 -30.57
N ARG A 395 -18.90 -11.93 -30.22
CA ARG A 395 -18.47 -13.21 -30.85
C ARG A 395 -18.71 -13.19 -32.35
N PHE A 396 -19.89 -12.74 -32.79
CA PHE A 396 -20.21 -12.63 -34.19
C PHE A 396 -19.17 -11.81 -34.97
N TRP A 397 -18.79 -10.62 -34.45
CA TRP A 397 -17.80 -9.78 -35.11
C TRP A 397 -16.38 -10.36 -35.07
N VAL A 398 -15.98 -11.02 -33.98
CA VAL A 398 -14.66 -11.68 -33.88
C VAL A 398 -14.53 -12.76 -34.93
N ILE A 399 -15.57 -13.63 -35.08
CA ILE A 399 -15.60 -14.71 -36.07
C ILE A 399 -15.69 -14.14 -37.50
N MET A 400 -16.55 -13.16 -37.72
CA MET A 400 -16.75 -12.53 -39.03
C MET A 400 -15.47 -11.89 -39.60
N TRP A 401 -14.63 -11.35 -38.75
CA TRP A 401 -13.38 -10.71 -39.14
C TRP A 401 -12.14 -11.62 -39.00
N ASN A 402 -12.31 -12.90 -38.70
CA ASN A 402 -11.21 -13.86 -38.45
C ASN A 402 -10.20 -13.37 -37.40
N LEU A 403 -10.69 -12.75 -36.34
CA LEU A 403 -9.85 -12.23 -35.26
C LEU A 403 -9.58 -13.26 -34.14
N GLU A 404 -9.99 -14.52 -34.30
CA GLU A 404 -9.84 -15.58 -33.30
C GLU A 404 -8.39 -15.85 -32.91
N TYR A 405 -7.45 -15.60 -33.83
CA TYR A 405 -6.03 -15.69 -33.52
C TYR A 405 -5.57 -14.65 -32.47
N TRP A 406 -6.23 -13.48 -32.44
CA TRP A 406 -5.90 -12.39 -31.51
C TRP A 406 -6.78 -12.38 -30.27
N ILE A 407 -7.99 -12.92 -30.39
CA ILE A 407 -9.04 -12.86 -29.37
C ILE A 407 -9.51 -14.30 -29.13
N PRO A 408 -8.89 -15.04 -28.16
CA PRO A 408 -9.27 -16.41 -27.88
C PRO A 408 -10.70 -16.44 -27.32
N LEU A 409 -11.65 -17.05 -28.02
CA LEU A 409 -13.03 -17.13 -27.58
C LEU A 409 -13.27 -18.32 -26.66
N PRO A 410 -14.00 -18.17 -25.54
CA PRO A 410 -14.34 -19.29 -24.67
C PRO A 410 -15.26 -20.30 -25.38
N PRO A 411 -15.10 -21.60 -25.13
CA PRO A 411 -16.03 -22.62 -25.66
C PRO A 411 -17.45 -22.38 -25.12
N ARG A 412 -18.45 -22.75 -25.89
CA ARG A 412 -19.82 -22.81 -25.40
C ARG A 412 -20.02 -24.18 -24.71
N LEU A 413 -20.33 -24.12 -23.42
CA LEU A 413 -20.72 -25.31 -22.67
C LEU A 413 -22.22 -25.52 -22.85
N ASP A 414 -22.61 -26.26 -23.88
CA ASP A 414 -24.01 -26.59 -24.14
C ASP A 414 -24.38 -27.85 -23.32
N GLY A 415 -25.05 -27.64 -22.18
CA GLY A 415 -25.87 -28.69 -21.57
C GLY A 415 -25.17 -29.81 -20.79
N GLU A 416 -23.90 -29.74 -20.50
CA GLU A 416 -23.27 -30.75 -19.64
C GLU A 416 -23.76 -30.64 -18.18
N MET A 417 -24.02 -31.80 -17.57
CA MET A 417 -24.43 -31.92 -16.17
C MET A 417 -23.35 -31.28 -15.29
N CYS A 418 -23.66 -30.15 -14.69
CA CYS A 418 -22.76 -29.42 -13.87
C CYS A 418 -22.62 -30.11 -12.50
N SER A 419 -21.44 -30.63 -12.19
CA SER A 419 -21.12 -31.23 -10.90
C SER A 419 -20.73 -30.17 -9.82
N LEU A 420 -20.68 -28.91 -10.22
CA LEU A 420 -20.30 -27.79 -9.37
C LEU A 420 -21.51 -27.24 -8.61
N GLY A 421 -21.29 -26.41 -7.60
CA GLY A 421 -22.37 -25.73 -6.87
C GLY A 421 -23.23 -24.87 -7.79
N TRP A 422 -24.48 -24.61 -7.40
CA TRP A 422 -25.49 -24.01 -8.28
C TRP A 422 -25.10 -22.61 -8.81
N ILE A 423 -24.41 -21.78 -8.02
CA ILE A 423 -23.95 -20.47 -8.53
C ILE A 423 -22.86 -20.62 -9.57
N GLU A 424 -21.91 -21.53 -9.36
CA GLU A 424 -20.84 -21.78 -10.34
C GLU A 424 -21.42 -22.39 -11.62
N CYS A 425 -22.40 -23.27 -11.47
CA CYS A 425 -23.15 -23.83 -12.59
C CYS A 425 -23.89 -22.73 -13.37
N LEU A 426 -24.61 -21.84 -12.68
CA LEU A 426 -25.30 -20.71 -13.29
C LEU A 426 -24.32 -19.78 -14.02
N ARG A 427 -23.14 -19.54 -13.43
CA ARG A 427 -22.08 -18.74 -14.02
C ARG A 427 -21.55 -19.33 -15.31
N GLN A 428 -21.33 -20.64 -15.35
CA GLN A 428 -20.72 -21.31 -16.51
C GLN A 428 -21.74 -21.60 -17.63
N THR A 429 -22.93 -22.10 -17.28
CA THR A 429 -23.91 -22.58 -18.26
C THR A 429 -24.89 -21.50 -18.72
N SER A 430 -25.49 -20.75 -17.79
CA SER A 430 -26.60 -19.84 -18.12
C SER A 430 -26.16 -18.44 -18.51
N PHE A 431 -25.25 -17.82 -17.70
CA PHE A 431 -24.80 -16.46 -17.97
C PHE A 431 -23.55 -16.42 -18.83
N GLY A 432 -22.66 -17.37 -18.64
CA GLY A 432 -21.31 -17.34 -19.18
C GLY A 432 -20.36 -16.51 -18.28
N GLU A 433 -19.12 -16.93 -18.23
CA GLU A 433 -18.10 -16.33 -17.35
C GLU A 433 -17.86 -14.85 -17.67
N ALA A 434 -17.74 -14.47 -18.95
CA ALA A 434 -17.49 -13.09 -19.34
C ALA A 434 -18.66 -12.16 -18.99
N ASN A 435 -19.90 -12.60 -19.21
CA ASN A 435 -21.08 -11.82 -18.83
C ASN A 435 -21.18 -11.64 -17.30
N THR A 436 -20.79 -12.64 -16.52
CA THR A 436 -20.72 -12.54 -15.05
C THR A 436 -19.71 -11.48 -14.64
N ARG A 437 -18.52 -11.43 -15.27
CA ARG A 437 -17.51 -10.39 -15.02
C ARG A 437 -18.02 -9.00 -15.38
N LEU A 438 -18.77 -8.86 -16.47
CA LEU A 438 -19.43 -7.59 -16.81
C LEU A 438 -20.46 -7.17 -15.76
N LEU A 439 -21.25 -8.10 -15.22
CA LEU A 439 -22.19 -7.82 -14.14
C LEU A 439 -21.46 -7.38 -12.86
N ILE A 440 -20.36 -8.03 -12.49
CA ILE A 440 -19.52 -7.63 -11.36
C ILE A 440 -18.95 -6.22 -11.60
N ALA A 441 -18.44 -5.93 -12.79
CA ALA A 441 -17.94 -4.61 -13.14
C ALA A 441 -19.04 -3.53 -13.06
N ALA A 442 -20.22 -3.81 -13.61
CA ALA A 442 -21.35 -2.91 -13.55
C ALA A 442 -21.81 -2.66 -12.10
N HIS A 443 -21.86 -3.69 -11.26
CA HIS A 443 -22.14 -3.59 -9.83
C HIS A 443 -21.11 -2.69 -9.14
N CYS A 444 -19.82 -2.91 -9.35
CA CYS A 444 -18.76 -2.08 -8.76
C CYS A 444 -18.89 -0.60 -9.19
N ILE A 445 -19.14 -0.35 -10.49
CA ILE A 445 -19.36 1.03 -11.00
C ILE A 445 -20.58 1.67 -10.34
N ALA A 446 -21.69 0.94 -10.23
CA ALA A 446 -22.90 1.44 -9.58
C ALA A 446 -22.65 1.81 -8.11
N VAL A 447 -21.94 0.95 -7.36
CA VAL A 447 -21.59 1.23 -5.95
C VAL A 447 -20.65 2.45 -5.85
N ILE A 448 -19.67 2.58 -6.74
CA ILE A 448 -18.76 3.75 -6.79
C ILE A 448 -19.58 5.03 -7.05
N MET A 449 -20.44 5.03 -8.04
CA MET A 449 -21.26 6.21 -8.38
C MET A 449 -22.20 6.60 -7.24
N MET A 450 -22.85 5.61 -6.61
CA MET A 450 -23.69 5.82 -5.44
C MET A 450 -22.89 6.38 -4.27
N GLY A 451 -21.75 5.78 -3.95
CA GLY A 451 -20.89 6.20 -2.86
C GLY A 451 -20.31 7.60 -3.04
N LEU A 452 -19.88 7.93 -4.26
CA LEU A 452 -19.44 9.30 -4.59
C LEU A 452 -20.59 10.30 -4.44
N GLY A 453 -21.80 9.95 -4.90
CA GLY A 453 -23.01 10.77 -4.69
C GLY A 453 -23.28 11.04 -3.21
N VAL A 454 -23.21 10.00 -2.37
CA VAL A 454 -23.33 10.12 -0.91
C VAL A 454 -22.23 11.02 -0.32
N VAL A 455 -20.99 10.83 -0.71
CA VAL A 455 -19.85 11.64 -0.23
C VAL A 455 -20.03 13.12 -0.61
N PHE A 456 -20.47 13.41 -1.83
CA PHE A 456 -20.72 14.79 -2.26
C PHE A 456 -21.88 15.43 -1.49
N GLN A 457 -22.98 14.72 -1.25
CA GLN A 457 -24.10 15.23 -0.44
C GLN A 457 -23.69 15.46 1.03
N LEU A 458 -22.89 14.56 1.60
CA LEU A 458 -22.41 14.66 2.97
C LEU A 458 -21.27 15.69 3.15
N SER A 459 -20.75 16.25 2.07
CA SER A 459 -19.56 17.11 2.13
C SER A 459 -19.76 18.39 2.95
N SER A 460 -21.01 18.89 3.01
CA SER A 460 -21.39 20.10 3.76
C SER A 460 -21.85 19.82 5.19
N ILE A 461 -22.20 18.57 5.53
CA ILE A 461 -22.91 18.26 6.79
C ILE A 461 -22.02 17.47 7.76
N VAL A 462 -21.09 16.65 7.26
CA VAL A 462 -20.40 15.64 8.04
C VAL A 462 -18.88 15.83 8.01
N GLU A 463 -18.22 15.54 9.16
CA GLU A 463 -16.77 15.58 9.29
C GLU A 463 -16.06 14.66 8.27
N VAL A 464 -14.87 15.07 7.86
CA VAL A 464 -14.04 14.35 6.85
C VAL A 464 -13.82 12.89 7.22
N ASP A 465 -13.56 12.62 8.49
CA ASP A 465 -13.32 11.26 8.97
C ASP A 465 -14.53 10.33 8.81
N THR A 466 -15.74 10.84 9.01
CA THR A 466 -16.96 10.04 8.79
C THR A 466 -17.18 9.80 7.29
N ARG A 467 -16.86 10.80 6.43
CA ARG A 467 -16.89 10.62 4.97
C ARG A 467 -15.89 9.55 4.49
N ARG A 468 -14.73 9.45 5.13
CA ARG A 468 -13.76 8.35 4.83
C ARG A 468 -14.39 6.98 5.07
N LYS A 469 -15.25 6.82 6.09
CA LYS A 469 -15.93 5.54 6.37
C LYS A 469 -16.97 5.15 5.31
N VAL A 470 -17.46 6.08 4.49
CA VAL A 470 -18.25 5.75 3.30
C VAL A 470 -17.45 4.92 2.31
N PHE A 471 -16.17 5.28 2.07
CA PHE A 471 -15.30 4.48 1.21
C PHE A 471 -15.06 3.06 1.76
N HIS A 472 -14.98 2.89 3.08
CA HIS A 472 -14.90 1.55 3.70
C HIS A 472 -16.17 0.74 3.41
N GLY A 473 -17.34 1.34 3.58
CA GLY A 473 -18.63 0.73 3.22
C GLY A 473 -18.74 0.36 1.74
N MET A 474 -18.24 1.23 0.85
CA MET A 474 -18.18 0.93 -0.59
C MET A 474 -17.34 -0.32 -0.89
N MET A 475 -16.16 -0.46 -0.26
CA MET A 475 -15.33 -1.65 -0.43
C MET A 475 -16.06 -2.93 -0.01
N VAL A 476 -16.82 -2.88 1.09
CA VAL A 476 -17.65 -4.01 1.54
C VAL A 476 -18.73 -4.34 0.52
N LEU A 477 -19.49 -3.35 0.09
CA LEU A 477 -20.60 -3.54 -0.87
C LEU A 477 -20.08 -4.06 -2.22
N MET A 478 -18.94 -3.60 -2.70
CA MET A 478 -18.35 -4.08 -3.95
C MET A 478 -17.83 -5.51 -3.85
N PHE A 479 -17.05 -5.80 -2.81
CA PHE A 479 -16.19 -6.99 -2.82
C PHE A 479 -16.70 -8.14 -1.97
N LEU A 480 -17.43 -7.91 -0.87
CA LEU A 480 -17.93 -9.00 -0.03
C LEU A 480 -18.85 -9.97 -0.78
N PRO A 481 -19.80 -9.50 -1.62
CA PRO A 481 -20.62 -10.42 -2.41
C PRO A 481 -19.90 -11.00 -3.64
N THR A 482 -18.96 -10.28 -4.25
CA THR A 482 -18.44 -10.59 -5.58
C THR A 482 -17.15 -11.43 -5.56
N ILE A 483 -16.35 -11.36 -4.49
CA ILE A 483 -15.08 -12.11 -4.40
C ILE A 483 -15.31 -13.60 -4.58
N TYR A 484 -16.38 -14.17 -4.02
CA TYR A 484 -16.65 -15.60 -4.16
C TYR A 484 -17.21 -15.99 -5.52
N ILE A 485 -17.79 -15.04 -6.27
CA ILE A 485 -18.28 -15.31 -7.63
C ILE A 485 -17.10 -15.47 -8.59
N ASP A 486 -16.20 -14.47 -8.67
CA ASP A 486 -14.97 -14.56 -9.47
C ASP A 486 -13.78 -13.94 -8.74
N PRO A 487 -13.09 -14.72 -7.88
CA PRO A 487 -11.97 -14.20 -7.09
C PRO A 487 -10.77 -13.77 -7.93
N ALA A 488 -10.54 -14.45 -9.08
CA ALA A 488 -9.43 -14.12 -9.97
C ALA A 488 -9.65 -12.76 -10.65
N PHE A 489 -10.87 -12.49 -11.09
CA PHE A 489 -11.27 -11.20 -11.65
C PHE A 489 -11.20 -10.09 -10.61
N CYS A 490 -11.71 -10.30 -9.40
CA CYS A 490 -11.64 -9.31 -8.32
C CYS A 490 -10.18 -8.99 -7.94
N ALA A 491 -9.32 -10.01 -7.87
CA ALA A 491 -7.89 -9.83 -7.58
C ALA A 491 -7.17 -9.04 -8.69
N LEU A 492 -7.49 -9.31 -9.96
CA LEU A 492 -6.97 -8.56 -11.10
C LEU A 492 -7.46 -7.10 -11.07
N ALA A 493 -8.76 -6.88 -10.84
CA ALA A 493 -9.34 -5.55 -10.75
C ALA A 493 -8.65 -4.71 -9.66
N LEU A 494 -8.43 -5.28 -8.47
CA LEU A 494 -7.72 -4.62 -7.38
C LEU A 494 -6.25 -4.29 -7.74
N ALA A 495 -5.55 -5.19 -8.45
CA ALA A 495 -4.18 -4.97 -8.90
C ALA A 495 -4.10 -3.83 -9.95
N LEU A 496 -5.04 -3.80 -10.89
CA LEU A 496 -5.12 -2.74 -11.90
C LEU A 496 -5.48 -1.39 -11.28
N VAL A 497 -6.45 -1.35 -10.36
CA VAL A 497 -6.84 -0.12 -9.64
C VAL A 497 -5.67 0.40 -8.81
N LEU A 498 -4.91 -0.45 -8.13
CA LEU A 498 -3.69 -0.05 -7.42
C LEU A 498 -2.67 0.60 -8.37
N SER A 499 -2.42 -0.01 -9.52
CA SER A 499 -1.48 0.51 -10.51
C SER A 499 -1.94 1.85 -11.08
N ILE A 500 -3.25 1.98 -11.36
CA ILE A 500 -3.86 3.24 -11.82
C ILE A 500 -3.74 4.33 -10.73
N PHE A 501 -4.00 4.02 -9.47
CA PHE A 501 -3.89 4.98 -8.37
C PHE A 501 -2.45 5.49 -8.22
N LEU A 502 -1.46 4.61 -8.30
CA LEU A 502 -0.05 5.00 -8.25
C LEU A 502 0.34 5.89 -9.44
N LEU A 503 -0.16 5.59 -10.63
CA LEU A 503 0.07 6.40 -11.83
C LEU A 503 -0.61 7.77 -11.72
N LEU A 504 -1.85 7.83 -11.25
CA LEU A 504 -2.57 9.08 -11.02
C LEU A 504 -1.88 9.93 -9.95
N ASP A 505 -1.36 9.31 -8.90
CA ASP A 505 -0.61 10.02 -7.86
C ASP A 505 0.73 10.57 -8.38
N LEU A 506 1.41 9.84 -9.29
CA LEU A 506 2.57 10.34 -10.02
C LEU A 506 2.21 11.61 -10.83
N PHE A 507 1.09 11.62 -11.56
CA PHE A 507 0.64 12.77 -12.32
C PHE A 507 0.27 13.95 -11.42
N ARG A 508 -0.37 13.69 -10.28
CA ARG A 508 -0.69 14.69 -9.27
C ARG A 508 0.58 15.29 -8.65
N ALA A 509 1.50 14.44 -8.18
CA ALA A 509 2.76 14.87 -7.55
C ALA A 509 3.65 15.68 -8.50
N SER A 510 3.62 15.32 -9.80
CA SER A 510 4.36 16.03 -10.85
C SER A 510 3.62 17.28 -11.36
N GLN A 511 2.43 17.59 -10.87
CA GLN A 511 1.62 18.77 -11.27
C GLN A 511 1.26 18.82 -12.75
N MET A 512 1.05 17.66 -13.39
CA MET A 512 0.80 17.58 -14.83
C MET A 512 -0.64 17.96 -15.20
N PRO A 513 -0.83 18.91 -16.15
CA PRO A 513 -2.16 19.19 -16.69
C PRO A 513 -2.63 18.02 -17.61
N PRO A 514 -3.95 17.79 -17.76
CA PRO A 514 -5.07 18.43 -17.06
C PRO A 514 -5.43 17.76 -15.73
N ILE A 515 -4.89 16.57 -15.45
CA ILE A 515 -5.35 15.63 -14.40
C ILE A 515 -4.99 16.12 -13.00
N SER A 516 -3.82 16.78 -12.81
CA SER A 516 -3.29 17.05 -11.47
C SER A 516 -4.19 17.97 -10.61
N ARG A 517 -4.77 19.00 -11.20
CA ARG A 517 -5.59 19.97 -10.47
C ARG A 517 -6.92 19.38 -9.99
N PRO A 518 -7.76 18.74 -10.85
CA PRO A 518 -8.98 18.08 -10.41
C PRO A 518 -8.71 17.04 -9.34
N LEU A 519 -7.64 16.24 -9.52
CA LEU A 519 -7.28 15.20 -8.58
C LEU A 519 -6.82 15.76 -7.23
N THR A 520 -6.00 16.83 -7.22
CA THR A 520 -5.59 17.50 -5.99
C THR A 520 -6.79 18.09 -5.26
N TYR A 521 -7.71 18.74 -5.97
CA TYR A 521 -8.92 19.30 -5.37
C TYR A 521 -9.81 18.22 -4.76
N PHE A 522 -10.00 17.10 -5.46
CA PHE A 522 -10.78 15.97 -4.96
C PHE A 522 -10.15 15.31 -3.73
N LEU A 523 -8.83 15.12 -3.73
CA LEU A 523 -8.11 14.43 -2.66
C LEU A 523 -7.81 15.31 -1.45
N ALA A 524 -7.69 16.63 -1.63
CA ALA A 524 -7.29 17.56 -0.57
C ALA A 524 -8.05 17.40 0.77
N PRO A 525 -9.38 17.20 0.79
CA PRO A 525 -10.11 17.00 2.04
C PRO A 525 -9.78 15.69 2.76
N TYR A 526 -9.23 14.70 2.05
CA TYR A 526 -9.01 13.34 2.56
C TYR A 526 -7.56 13.05 2.90
N VAL A 527 -6.67 14.06 2.79
CA VAL A 527 -5.25 13.94 3.13
C VAL A 527 -5.08 13.88 4.63
N ASP A 528 -4.46 12.83 5.14
CA ASP A 528 -4.10 12.73 6.56
C ASP A 528 -2.95 13.67 6.92
N GLY A 529 -2.85 14.07 8.19
CA GLY A 529 -1.74 14.88 8.69
C GLY A 529 -0.37 14.24 8.49
N ARG A 530 -0.31 12.92 8.30
CA ARG A 530 0.89 12.16 7.97
C ARG A 530 1.35 12.39 6.53
N ASP A 531 0.44 12.61 5.59
CA ASP A 531 0.72 12.79 4.16
C ASP A 531 1.25 14.20 3.80
N HIS A 532 1.22 15.14 4.74
CA HIS A 532 1.65 16.53 4.47
C HIS A 532 3.14 16.70 4.17
N ARG A 533 3.98 15.71 4.45
CA ARG A 533 5.44 15.82 4.29
C ARG A 533 5.94 15.29 2.95
N GLY A 534 5.13 14.56 2.20
CA GLY A 534 5.55 13.87 0.99
C GLY A 534 4.76 14.19 -0.27
N PRO A 535 5.32 13.89 -1.45
CA PRO A 535 4.63 14.06 -2.72
C PRO A 535 3.51 13.03 -2.93
N VAL A 536 3.57 11.86 -2.26
CA VAL A 536 2.65 10.75 -2.44
C VAL A 536 1.62 10.73 -1.31
N ILE A 537 0.33 10.63 -1.65
CA ILE A 537 -0.77 10.47 -0.69
C ILE A 537 -1.04 8.98 -0.50
N ILE A 538 -0.66 8.46 0.65
CA ILE A 538 -0.66 7.01 0.91
C ILE A 538 -1.98 6.52 1.51
N SER A 539 -2.72 7.37 2.19
CA SER A 539 -3.93 6.97 2.95
C SER A 539 -4.95 6.18 2.13
N HIS A 540 -5.17 6.55 0.86
CA HIS A 540 -6.09 5.86 -0.05
C HIS A 540 -5.54 4.51 -0.53
N ILE A 541 -4.22 4.45 -0.72
CA ILE A 541 -3.51 3.24 -1.17
C ILE A 541 -3.58 2.18 -0.07
N PHE A 542 -3.46 2.55 1.19
CA PHE A 542 -3.53 1.62 2.31
C PHE A 542 -4.89 0.93 2.46
N LEU A 543 -5.99 1.63 2.21
CA LEU A 543 -7.31 1.02 2.19
C LEU A 543 -7.40 -0.08 1.12
N LEU A 544 -6.94 0.24 -0.09
CA LEU A 544 -6.95 -0.69 -1.22
C LEU A 544 -6.06 -1.90 -0.96
N ILE A 545 -4.82 -1.67 -0.50
CA ILE A 545 -3.84 -2.72 -0.19
C ILE A 545 -4.37 -3.63 0.93
N GLY A 546 -4.93 -3.07 2.00
CA GLY A 546 -5.45 -3.84 3.12
C GLY A 546 -6.61 -4.76 2.72
N CYS A 547 -7.47 -4.33 1.78
CA CYS A 547 -8.51 -5.18 1.22
C CYS A 547 -7.95 -6.24 0.26
N SER A 548 -6.86 -5.94 -0.46
CA SER A 548 -6.34 -6.77 -1.55
C SER A 548 -5.40 -7.89 -1.08
N ILE A 549 -4.52 -7.61 -0.12
CA ILE A 549 -3.48 -8.57 0.30
C ILE A 549 -4.06 -9.91 0.73
N PRO A 550 -5.08 -10.00 1.60
CA PRO A 550 -5.66 -11.28 1.99
C PRO A 550 -6.22 -12.09 0.81
N LEU A 551 -6.82 -11.43 -0.18
CA LEU A 551 -7.29 -12.08 -1.39
C LEU A 551 -6.13 -12.63 -2.22
N TRP A 552 -5.09 -11.83 -2.46
CA TRP A 552 -3.91 -12.26 -3.22
C TRP A 552 -3.16 -13.41 -2.54
N LEU A 553 -3.01 -13.36 -1.22
CA LEU A 553 -2.40 -14.45 -0.43
C LEU A 553 -3.25 -15.73 -0.48
N SER A 554 -4.57 -15.62 -0.37
CA SER A 554 -5.47 -16.78 -0.51
C SER A 554 -5.35 -17.43 -1.88
N LEU A 555 -5.32 -16.62 -2.95
CA LEU A 555 -5.19 -17.10 -4.31
C LEU A 555 -3.82 -17.71 -4.65
N ALA A 556 -2.78 -17.37 -3.90
CA ALA A 556 -1.46 -17.98 -4.08
C ALA A 556 -1.45 -19.47 -3.69
N ASP A 557 -2.35 -19.89 -2.80
CA ASP A 557 -2.45 -21.28 -2.32
C ASP A 557 -3.58 -22.10 -3.01
N MET A 558 -4.38 -21.49 -3.89
CA MET A 558 -5.51 -22.16 -4.51
C MET A 558 -5.11 -22.94 -5.78
N PRO A 559 -5.70 -24.15 -6.00
CA PRO A 559 -5.56 -24.87 -7.25
C PRO A 559 -6.21 -24.07 -8.38
N ARG A 560 -5.53 -24.01 -9.51
CA ARG A 560 -6.01 -23.34 -10.72
C ARG A 560 -6.23 -24.36 -11.81
N SER A 561 -7.28 -24.15 -12.61
CA SER A 561 -7.51 -24.96 -13.80
C SER A 561 -6.46 -24.60 -14.87
N GLU A 562 -6.00 -25.61 -15.61
CA GLU A 562 -5.11 -25.43 -16.75
C GLU A 562 -5.87 -25.41 -18.08
N ASP A 563 -7.20 -25.51 -18.05
CA ASP A 563 -8.03 -25.58 -19.25
C ASP A 563 -8.00 -24.27 -20.06
N PRO A 564 -7.70 -24.33 -21.36
CA PRO A 564 -7.76 -23.17 -22.23
C PRO A 564 -9.22 -22.70 -22.43
N PRO A 565 -9.48 -21.41 -22.70
CA PRO A 565 -8.51 -20.34 -22.90
C PRO A 565 -8.09 -19.63 -21.61
N TRP A 566 -8.67 -20.00 -20.44
CA TRP A 566 -8.43 -19.33 -19.16
C TRP A 566 -7.48 -20.13 -18.27
N GLY A 567 -6.54 -20.86 -18.84
CA GLY A 567 -5.52 -21.60 -18.10
C GLY A 567 -4.86 -20.75 -17.02
N ALA A 568 -4.76 -21.29 -15.80
CA ALA A 568 -4.28 -20.62 -14.59
C ALA A 568 -5.12 -19.42 -14.06
N TRP A 569 -6.25 -19.07 -14.71
CA TRP A 569 -7.15 -18.00 -14.27
C TRP A 569 -8.38 -18.48 -13.52
N ASN A 570 -8.87 -19.70 -13.81
CA ASN A 570 -10.01 -20.27 -13.12
C ASN A 570 -9.62 -20.89 -11.79
N VAL A 571 -10.31 -20.50 -10.73
CA VAL A 571 -10.13 -20.99 -9.36
C VAL A 571 -11.41 -21.72 -8.96
N GLN A 572 -11.33 -23.02 -8.72
CA GLN A 572 -12.50 -23.86 -8.45
C GLN A 572 -12.94 -23.81 -6.98
N SER A 573 -11.99 -23.72 -6.06
CA SER A 573 -12.27 -23.70 -4.61
C SER A 573 -12.32 -22.29 -4.04
N ARG A 574 -13.01 -22.13 -2.92
CA ARG A 574 -13.16 -20.86 -2.19
C ARG A 574 -12.72 -21.04 -0.73
N ASP A 575 -12.34 -19.95 -0.08
CA ASP A 575 -11.97 -19.91 1.33
C ASP A 575 -12.49 -18.63 1.99
N VAL A 576 -12.93 -18.72 3.24
CA VAL A 576 -13.38 -17.56 4.02
C VAL A 576 -12.27 -16.51 4.15
N SER A 577 -11.02 -16.92 4.18
CA SER A 577 -9.87 -16.02 4.27
C SER A 577 -9.75 -15.00 3.13
N MET A 578 -10.34 -15.29 1.95
CA MET A 578 -10.33 -14.39 0.78
C MET A 578 -10.92 -13.00 1.08
N VAL A 579 -11.93 -12.93 1.94
CA VAL A 579 -12.61 -11.68 2.29
C VAL A 579 -12.09 -11.04 3.57
N SER A 580 -11.08 -11.62 4.22
CA SER A 580 -10.54 -11.12 5.50
C SER A 580 -10.13 -9.64 5.43
N GLY A 581 -9.56 -9.18 4.31
CA GLY A 581 -9.19 -7.79 4.12
C GLY A 581 -10.40 -6.85 4.10
N VAL A 582 -11.40 -7.21 3.31
CA VAL A 582 -12.62 -6.43 3.16
C VAL A 582 -13.42 -6.39 4.46
N VAL A 583 -13.52 -7.52 5.16
CA VAL A 583 -14.20 -7.61 6.47
C VAL A 583 -13.46 -6.82 7.54
N CYS A 584 -12.13 -6.93 7.60
CA CYS A 584 -11.31 -6.24 8.59
C CYS A 584 -11.36 -4.73 8.42
N VAL A 585 -10.96 -4.23 7.25
CA VAL A 585 -10.85 -2.78 6.99
C VAL A 585 -12.22 -2.18 6.73
N GLY A 586 -13.06 -2.86 5.95
CA GLY A 586 -14.36 -2.37 5.55
C GLY A 586 -15.39 -2.34 6.69
N LEU A 587 -15.53 -3.42 7.44
CA LEU A 587 -16.49 -3.54 8.54
C LEU A 587 -15.85 -3.22 9.90
N GLY A 588 -14.72 -3.86 10.21
CA GLY A 588 -14.08 -3.79 11.53
C GLY A 588 -13.63 -2.37 11.88
N ASP A 589 -12.76 -1.78 11.09
CA ASP A 589 -12.24 -0.42 11.32
C ASP A 589 -13.36 0.64 11.24
N ALA A 590 -14.33 0.48 10.34
CA ALA A 590 -15.47 1.40 10.29
C ALA A 590 -16.29 1.34 11.58
N ALA A 591 -16.62 0.15 12.07
CA ALA A 591 -17.38 -0.03 13.31
C ALA A 591 -16.62 0.49 14.54
N ALA A 592 -15.33 0.13 14.66
CA ALA A 592 -14.46 0.61 15.75
C ALA A 592 -14.40 2.13 15.81
N SER A 593 -14.21 2.77 14.66
CA SER A 593 -14.11 4.23 14.56
C SER A 593 -15.45 4.92 14.87
N LEU A 594 -16.56 4.47 14.30
CA LEU A 594 -17.87 5.09 14.50
C LEU A 594 -18.38 4.93 15.95
N VAL A 595 -18.27 3.71 16.50
CA VAL A 595 -18.70 3.41 17.88
C VAL A 595 -17.72 4.01 18.88
N GLY A 596 -16.43 3.86 18.66
CA GLY A 596 -15.39 4.36 19.56
C GLY A 596 -15.39 5.87 19.74
N ARG A 597 -15.75 6.64 18.69
CA ARG A 597 -15.90 8.10 18.78
C ARG A 597 -17.17 8.52 19.52
N ARG A 598 -18.29 7.83 19.28
CA ARG A 598 -19.58 8.21 19.83
C ARG A 598 -19.79 7.71 21.25
N PHE A 599 -19.34 6.51 21.55
CA PHE A 599 -19.61 5.80 22.79
C PHE A 599 -18.37 5.42 23.59
N GLY A 600 -17.14 5.64 23.08
CA GLY A 600 -15.88 5.22 23.68
C GLY A 600 -15.53 5.97 24.96
N ARG A 601 -15.97 5.44 26.12
CA ARG A 601 -15.74 6.01 27.44
C ARG A 601 -14.50 5.40 28.11
N ARG A 602 -14.29 4.08 27.97
CA ARG A 602 -13.20 3.34 28.61
C ARG A 602 -12.03 3.20 27.64
N LYS A 603 -10.89 3.77 28.00
CA LYS A 603 -9.67 3.66 27.20
C LYS A 603 -8.84 2.46 27.64
N TRP A 604 -8.09 1.87 26.71
CA TRP A 604 -7.13 0.83 27.02
C TRP A 604 -6.01 1.39 27.91
N PHE A 605 -5.49 0.57 28.82
CA PHE A 605 -4.50 0.99 29.82
C PHE A 605 -3.09 1.21 29.25
N TRP A 606 -2.79 0.71 28.05
CA TRP A 606 -1.48 0.87 27.40
C TRP A 606 -1.32 2.14 26.54
N GLY A 607 -2.27 3.01 26.53
CA GLY A 607 -2.20 4.25 25.75
C GLY A 607 -2.80 4.12 24.34
N GLY A 608 -2.40 5.03 23.43
CA GLY A 608 -2.89 5.02 22.03
C GLY A 608 -4.28 5.61 21.80
N GLY A 609 -5.03 5.90 22.87
CA GLY A 609 -6.33 6.57 22.77
C GLY A 609 -7.49 5.71 22.29
N LYS A 610 -7.26 4.43 21.92
CA LYS A 610 -8.31 3.50 21.50
C LYS A 610 -9.20 3.09 22.69
N SER A 611 -10.50 2.87 22.42
CA SER A 611 -11.51 2.56 23.44
C SER A 611 -11.90 1.08 23.42
N LEU A 612 -12.29 0.58 24.59
CA LEU A 612 -12.76 -0.81 24.74
C LEU A 612 -14.07 -1.04 23.96
N GLU A 613 -14.96 -0.06 23.96
CA GLU A 613 -16.23 -0.11 23.23
C GLU A 613 -15.99 -0.16 21.70
N GLY A 614 -14.98 0.58 21.21
CA GLY A 614 -14.55 0.49 19.81
C GLY A 614 -14.01 -0.89 19.46
N SER A 615 -13.17 -1.48 20.33
CA SER A 615 -12.64 -2.83 20.12
C SER A 615 -13.73 -3.91 20.13
N VAL A 616 -14.74 -3.79 21.00
CA VAL A 616 -15.91 -4.68 20.99
C VAL A 616 -16.71 -4.53 19.69
N ALA A 617 -16.93 -3.29 19.24
CA ALA A 617 -17.63 -3.04 17.98
C ALA A 617 -16.88 -3.62 16.78
N PHE A 618 -15.55 -3.49 16.76
CA PHE A 618 -14.70 -4.16 15.78
C PHE A 618 -14.93 -5.68 15.77
N ALA A 619 -14.80 -6.32 16.94
CA ALA A 619 -14.93 -7.76 17.07
C ALA A 619 -16.32 -8.26 16.62
N VAL A 620 -17.39 -7.55 16.99
CA VAL A 620 -18.77 -7.90 16.59
C VAL A 620 -18.93 -7.75 15.07
N ALA A 621 -18.46 -6.66 14.47
CA ALA A 621 -18.58 -6.42 13.04
C ALA A 621 -17.78 -7.45 12.22
N VAL A 622 -16.55 -7.77 12.64
CA VAL A 622 -15.72 -8.78 11.99
C VAL A 622 -16.33 -10.17 12.14
N THR A 623 -16.83 -10.53 13.31
CA THR A 623 -17.54 -11.82 13.53
C THR A 623 -18.73 -11.93 12.59
N GLY A 624 -19.57 -10.89 12.53
CA GLY A 624 -20.73 -10.85 11.61
C GLY A 624 -20.33 -11.00 10.17
N GLY A 625 -19.26 -10.30 9.73
CA GLY A 625 -18.72 -10.41 8.37
C GLY A 625 -18.20 -11.80 8.03
N LEU A 626 -17.46 -12.46 8.95
CA LEU A 626 -16.93 -13.81 8.74
C LEU A 626 -18.07 -14.86 8.70
N VAL A 627 -19.04 -14.75 9.60
CA VAL A 627 -20.22 -15.64 9.61
C VAL A 627 -21.04 -15.45 8.34
N PHE A 628 -21.26 -14.21 7.90
CA PHE A 628 -21.92 -13.93 6.62
C PHE A 628 -21.15 -14.54 5.44
N ALA A 629 -19.83 -14.39 5.44
CA ALA A 629 -18.97 -14.97 4.40
C ALA A 629 -19.10 -16.51 4.34
N ARG A 630 -19.11 -17.16 5.49
CA ARG A 630 -19.31 -18.61 5.56
C ARG A 630 -20.73 -19.03 5.13
N LEU A 631 -21.74 -18.25 5.52
CA LEU A 631 -23.12 -18.45 5.07
C LEU A 631 -23.23 -18.30 3.55
N TRP A 632 -22.61 -17.29 2.99
CA TRP A 632 -22.61 -17.03 1.56
C TRP A 632 -21.98 -18.17 0.76
N LEU A 633 -20.85 -18.72 1.27
CA LEU A 633 -20.22 -19.92 0.70
C LEU A 633 -21.16 -21.15 0.77
N ALA A 634 -21.85 -21.33 1.87
CA ALA A 634 -22.77 -22.44 2.05
C ALA A 634 -24.01 -22.34 1.12
N VAL A 635 -24.60 -21.13 1.03
CA VAL A 635 -25.74 -20.87 0.13
C VAL A 635 -25.36 -21.05 -1.32
N GLY A 636 -24.16 -20.59 -1.72
CA GLY A 636 -23.67 -20.73 -3.09
C GLY A 636 -23.19 -22.14 -3.45
N GLN A 637 -23.06 -23.01 -2.47
CA GLN A 637 -22.56 -24.39 -2.61
C GLN A 637 -21.19 -24.48 -3.31
N TRP A 638 -20.32 -23.47 -3.09
CA TRP A 638 -18.96 -23.54 -3.62
C TRP A 638 -18.11 -24.59 -2.91
N ALA A 639 -17.20 -25.22 -3.63
CA ALA A 639 -16.18 -26.09 -3.06
C ALA A 639 -15.27 -25.27 -2.11
N VAL A 640 -15.15 -25.74 -0.87
CA VAL A 640 -14.31 -25.10 0.15
C VAL A 640 -12.95 -25.78 0.17
N HIS A 641 -11.89 -24.98 0.09
CA HIS A 641 -10.52 -25.48 0.09
C HIS A 641 -10.19 -26.29 1.36
N GLY A 642 -9.57 -27.47 1.21
CA GLY A 642 -9.12 -28.31 2.32
C GLY A 642 -10.21 -29.12 3.03
N LYS A 643 -11.43 -29.15 2.51
CA LYS A 643 -12.53 -29.97 3.06
C LYS A 643 -13.07 -30.89 1.96
N ASP A 644 -12.48 -32.07 1.85
CA ASP A 644 -12.99 -33.14 1.00
C ASP A 644 -14.23 -33.77 1.68
N GLY A 645 -15.40 -33.61 1.04
CA GLY A 645 -16.65 -34.21 1.45
C GLY A 645 -17.59 -33.30 2.25
N GLN A 646 -18.88 -33.61 2.16
CA GLN A 646 -20.01 -32.95 2.83
C GLN A 646 -19.89 -33.00 4.37
N ASN A 647 -18.97 -32.28 4.95
CA ASN A 647 -18.99 -32.07 6.38
C ASN A 647 -20.11 -31.07 6.71
N GLN A 648 -21.17 -31.59 7.34
CA GLN A 648 -22.22 -30.76 7.93
C GLN A 648 -21.57 -29.62 8.71
N ILE A 649 -21.91 -28.38 8.33
CA ILE A 649 -21.37 -27.19 8.99
C ILE A 649 -21.94 -27.17 10.40
N PHE A 650 -21.10 -27.40 11.39
CA PHE A 650 -21.50 -27.22 12.78
C PHE A 650 -21.41 -25.73 13.12
N TRP A 651 -22.50 -25.03 12.93
CA TRP A 651 -22.60 -23.57 13.07
C TRP A 651 -22.08 -23.02 14.42
N PRO A 652 -22.39 -23.63 15.59
CA PRO A 652 -21.85 -23.13 16.87
C PRO A 652 -20.32 -23.07 16.88
N TRP A 653 -19.66 -24.09 16.32
CA TRP A 653 -18.19 -24.13 16.25
C TRP A 653 -17.62 -23.11 15.26
N THR A 654 -18.30 -22.91 14.12
CA THR A 654 -17.96 -21.89 13.14
C THR A 654 -18.06 -20.49 13.75
N VAL A 655 -19.13 -20.19 14.46
CA VAL A 655 -19.31 -18.91 15.16
C VAL A 655 -18.25 -18.72 16.24
N CYS A 656 -17.93 -19.76 17.03
CA CYS A 656 -16.87 -19.70 18.03
C CYS A 656 -15.51 -19.38 17.43
N LYS A 657 -15.13 -20.03 16.33
CA LYS A 657 -13.90 -19.72 15.58
C LYS A 657 -13.89 -18.30 15.05
N ALA A 658 -15.02 -17.82 14.50
CA ALA A 658 -15.15 -16.45 14.01
C ALA A 658 -14.97 -15.43 15.15
N ILE A 659 -15.55 -15.69 16.33
CA ILE A 659 -15.37 -14.84 17.52
C ILE A 659 -13.90 -14.82 17.94
N LEU A 660 -13.24 -15.98 17.99
CA LEU A 660 -11.81 -16.06 18.37
C LEU A 660 -10.92 -15.31 17.40
N ALA A 661 -11.14 -15.46 16.08
CA ALA A 661 -10.41 -14.72 15.07
C ALA A 661 -10.64 -13.20 15.19
N ALA A 662 -11.88 -12.78 15.36
CA ALA A 662 -12.27 -11.40 15.52
C ALA A 662 -11.71 -10.77 16.82
N ALA A 663 -11.76 -11.49 17.93
CA ALA A 663 -11.21 -11.04 19.21
C ALA A 663 -9.68 -10.89 19.15
N GLY A 664 -8.96 -11.87 18.59
CA GLY A 664 -7.52 -11.79 18.37
C GLY A 664 -7.11 -10.62 17.49
N THR A 665 -7.86 -10.40 16.41
CA THR A 665 -7.64 -9.27 15.49
C THR A 665 -7.94 -7.94 16.17
N SER A 666 -9.04 -7.84 16.92
CA SER A 666 -9.40 -6.64 17.69
C SER A 666 -8.36 -6.31 18.75
N ALA A 667 -7.81 -7.31 19.42
CA ALA A 667 -6.71 -7.13 20.37
C ALA A 667 -5.46 -6.60 19.68
N THR A 668 -5.13 -7.13 18.50
CA THR A 668 -4.00 -6.65 17.70
C THR A 668 -4.22 -5.18 17.29
N GLU A 669 -5.41 -4.82 16.83
CA GLU A 669 -5.76 -3.44 16.48
C GLU A 669 -5.67 -2.49 17.69
N ALA A 670 -6.09 -2.96 18.86
CA ALA A 670 -6.04 -2.18 20.10
C ALA A 670 -4.59 -1.92 20.59
N ILE A 671 -3.68 -2.88 20.39
CA ILE A 671 -2.26 -2.78 20.78
C ILE A 671 -1.48 -1.91 19.80
N LEU A 672 -1.86 -1.86 18.52
CA LEU A 672 -1.21 -1.05 17.49
C LEU A 672 -1.47 0.44 17.72
N THR A 673 -0.48 1.13 18.28
CA THR A 673 -0.62 2.57 18.60
C THR A 673 0.01 3.47 17.55
N GLY A 674 0.98 2.99 16.79
CA GLY A 674 1.76 3.78 15.86
C GLY A 674 1.76 3.31 14.41
N CYS A 675 1.61 2.00 14.15
CA CYS A 675 1.58 1.44 12.80
C CYS A 675 0.22 1.66 12.11
N ASN A 676 0.25 1.57 10.77
CA ASN A 676 -0.97 1.62 9.97
C ASN A 676 -1.76 0.32 10.14
N ASP A 677 -2.90 0.43 10.83
CA ASP A 677 -3.80 -0.67 11.12
C ASP A 677 -4.45 -1.24 9.85
N ASN A 678 -4.66 -0.43 8.81
CA ASN A 678 -5.28 -0.86 7.56
C ASN A 678 -4.45 -1.88 6.75
N VAL A 679 -3.18 -2.09 7.04
CA VAL A 679 -2.34 -3.08 6.36
C VAL A 679 -2.03 -4.29 7.24
N VAL A 680 -1.63 -4.05 8.48
CA VAL A 680 -1.16 -5.11 9.38
C VAL A 680 -2.32 -5.96 9.90
N VAL A 681 -3.41 -5.33 10.34
CA VAL A 681 -4.54 -6.02 10.97
C VAL A 681 -5.27 -6.97 10.01
N PRO A 682 -5.49 -6.64 8.73
CA PRO A 682 -6.04 -7.58 7.75
C PRO A 682 -5.23 -8.85 7.54
N ILE A 683 -3.89 -8.74 7.57
CA ILE A 683 -3.01 -9.91 7.43
C ILE A 683 -3.14 -10.80 8.67
N VAL A 684 -3.22 -10.20 9.86
CA VAL A 684 -3.43 -10.96 11.11
C VAL A 684 -4.79 -11.67 11.08
N LEU A 685 -5.86 -11.01 10.63
CA LEU A 685 -7.16 -11.68 10.48
C LEU A 685 -7.07 -12.85 9.49
N TRP A 686 -6.42 -12.65 8.35
CA TRP A 686 -6.21 -13.70 7.36
C TRP A 686 -5.47 -14.92 7.96
N LEU A 687 -4.40 -14.67 8.74
CA LEU A 687 -3.66 -15.73 9.44
C LEU A 687 -4.53 -16.48 10.47
N LEU A 688 -5.32 -15.75 11.24
CA LEU A 688 -6.20 -16.34 12.25
C LEU A 688 -7.34 -17.16 11.63
N VAL A 689 -7.96 -16.65 10.56
CA VAL A 689 -9.02 -17.37 9.84
C VAL A 689 -8.49 -18.68 9.25
N ARG A 690 -7.31 -18.66 8.63
CA ARG A 690 -6.66 -19.87 8.10
C ARG A 690 -6.20 -20.82 9.21
N GLY A 691 -5.55 -20.30 10.25
CA GLY A 691 -5.06 -21.10 11.37
C GLY A 691 -6.16 -21.81 12.15
N LEU A 692 -7.34 -21.18 12.26
CA LEU A 692 -8.53 -21.80 12.88
C LEU A 692 -9.31 -22.72 11.94
N GLY A 693 -9.03 -22.70 10.65
CA GLY A 693 -9.74 -23.49 9.64
C GLY A 693 -11.22 -23.11 9.57
N LEU A 694 -11.54 -21.82 9.40
CA LEU A 694 -12.90 -21.28 9.37
C LEU A 694 -13.64 -21.54 8.00
#